data_6e30eb9a54ce80ddda3d8851d86a7fe9
#
_entry.id   6e30eb9a54ce80ddda3d8851d86a7fe9
#
_cell.length_a   1.000
_cell.length_b   1.000
_cell.length_c   1.000
_cell.angle_alpha   90.00
_cell.angle_beta   90.00
_cell.angle_gamma   90.00
#
_symmetry.space_group_name_H-M   'P 1'
#
loop_
_entity.id
_entity.type
_entity.pdbx_description
1 polymer ?
#
loop_
_entity_poly.entity_id
_entity_poly.type
_entity_poly.pdbx_seq_one_letter_code
_entity_poly.pdbx_strand_id
1 'polypeptide(L)'
;MRSLPIVFAIVTVLFYPPSASAEGLTEEQLQSAEVDEGMFNVYRIDEQDSDQGEFRIVFEIPDAMLGRDMVVMSRYAKAQEGLSWGGGGDRMTSNMTVQWERRGKRIYLRTQSYSNTADEGSPLALAVHNSNFAPVIASFPIEVERDGSSIIDATELYLGDHPSFSFPRERRSDLGIKGFDPDRSWLEWTRSFPENIEIRAVRTYDADKPPSNPRGGAISFEINHSMILLPEQPMMPRLADERVTYLTVTQTDYSRDFQGVRPHQYLRRYRLEPSDMEAFRRGELVEPKKPIVWYIDPATPEKWIPYFKAGIMEWDDAFRQAGFRNALDVRVAPTEDEDPEFSLLDARFNVIRYVATPVRSANAGGDVVDPRSGEVIRGHMNMYHGLAERLRWWLVSQVATANPNFQTNELSDEDLGEALRYVVSHEMAHAMGLPHNQRANFVYPVESLRSPEFVEEMGHSASSVGRTRYNYVAQPGDGVAPERRIGLWDEFAIMWGYRPIPDAATPEGEFETLNRWILERADKPWFRSATAQFGMEVEWDPYRMTEGISDDPILAAEYGMRNLRTATEQLTDWVLDDGDDYYELETHYLQNLTQWNRYAEHAAAAIGGSWTHHKRFGEPGPVYTPIEADYQRKAMAFIDEHVLQEPAWALDMDMLRRLEHAGAVERIRAYQELAVQRLLNHARLARMIEHEAFLGEDSYRPADMLDYARAMIWREVKDGHSISTWRRNMQRAYLEQAHFLLHEAQSDPWQPPASGNLRVSSNDDPPLNADLHISQSDIRPLLRDQLRLLHGEIEDALTNKSADRMTHIHLQDALVRINQTLDP
;
A
#
# COMPACT_ATOMS: atom_id res chain seq x y z
N MET A 1 60.03 9.23 15.14
CA MET A 1 59.78 8.81 16.53
C MET A 1 58.98 9.89 17.21
N ARG A 2 57.69 9.79 17.27
CA ARG A 2 56.81 10.53 18.15
C ARG A 2 55.74 9.54 18.64
N SER A 3 55.78 9.26 19.91
CA SER A 3 54.90 8.36 20.63
C SER A 3 53.51 8.96 20.80
N LEU A 4 52.46 8.25 20.34
CA LEU A 4 51.09 8.54 20.75
C LEU A 4 50.78 7.82 22.07
N PRO A 5 50.07 8.45 22.98
CA PRO A 5 49.62 7.79 24.21
C PRO A 5 48.36 6.97 23.88
N ILE A 6 48.35 5.70 24.26
CA ILE A 6 47.17 4.83 24.26
C ILE A 6 46.33 5.24 25.48
N VAL A 7 45.14 5.78 25.22
CA VAL A 7 44.12 6.01 26.25
C VAL A 7 43.31 4.70 26.39
N PHE A 8 43.51 4.03 27.52
CA PHE A 8 42.64 2.95 27.96
C PHE A 8 41.32 3.55 28.45
N ALA A 9 40.25 3.37 27.67
CA ALA A 9 38.89 3.60 28.13
C ALA A 9 38.48 2.41 29.03
N ILE A 10 38.41 2.68 30.34
CA ILE A 10 37.83 1.75 31.31
C ILE A 10 36.32 1.76 31.06
N VAL A 11 35.80 0.72 30.39
CA VAL A 11 34.37 0.48 30.36
C VAL A 11 33.94 -0.07 31.70
N THR A 12 33.38 0.80 32.54
CA THR A 12 32.71 0.39 33.77
C THR A 12 31.42 -0.34 33.37
N VAL A 13 31.45 -1.67 33.35
CA VAL A 13 30.24 -2.50 33.27
C VAL A 13 29.55 -2.31 34.62
N LEU A 14 28.51 -1.51 34.62
CA LEU A 14 27.56 -1.44 35.73
C LEU A 14 26.85 -2.79 35.77
N PHE A 15 27.29 -3.66 36.65
CA PHE A 15 26.48 -4.79 37.07
C PHE A 15 25.27 -4.21 37.83
N TYR A 16 24.11 -4.23 37.17
CA TYR A 16 22.85 -4.15 37.90
C TYR A 16 22.81 -5.40 38.78
N PRO A 17 22.60 -5.27 40.11
CA PRO A 17 22.27 -6.45 40.87
C PRO A 17 20.98 -7.05 40.32
N PRO A 18 20.86 -8.40 40.24
CA PRO A 18 19.59 -8.99 39.93
C PRO A 18 18.58 -8.44 40.94
N SER A 19 17.46 -7.90 40.46
CA SER A 19 16.31 -7.58 41.29
C SER A 19 16.07 -8.73 42.26
N ALA A 20 15.72 -8.40 43.48
CA ALA A 20 15.47 -9.34 44.55
C ALA A 20 14.72 -10.56 44.00
N SER A 21 15.21 -11.75 44.26
CA SER A 21 14.61 -13.01 43.90
C SER A 21 13.14 -12.96 44.36
N ALA A 22 12.22 -12.77 43.41
CA ALA A 22 10.81 -13.04 43.66
C ALA A 22 10.75 -14.46 44.22
N GLU A 23 10.16 -14.63 45.38
CA GLU A 23 9.85 -15.96 45.89
C GLU A 23 9.09 -16.70 44.80
N GLY A 24 9.53 -17.95 44.50
CA GLY A 24 8.92 -18.75 43.42
C GLY A 24 7.41 -18.89 43.65
N LEU A 25 6.65 -19.02 42.58
CA LEU A 25 5.20 -19.21 42.63
C LEU A 25 4.87 -20.41 43.54
N THR A 26 3.90 -20.19 44.45
CA THR A 26 3.40 -21.24 45.34
C THR A 26 2.01 -21.74 44.88
N GLU A 27 1.70 -22.99 45.22
CA GLU A 27 0.35 -23.54 44.97
C GLU A 27 -0.74 -22.75 45.69
N GLU A 28 -0.44 -22.13 46.85
CA GLU A 28 -1.38 -21.29 47.60
C GLU A 28 -1.73 -20.02 46.81
N GLN A 29 -0.76 -19.36 46.16
CA GLN A 29 -0.97 -18.20 45.29
C GLN A 29 -1.81 -18.57 44.07
N LEU A 30 -1.57 -19.74 43.46
CA LEU A 30 -2.33 -20.21 42.31
C LEU A 30 -3.79 -20.56 42.68
N GLN A 31 -4.02 -21.09 43.89
CA GLN A 31 -5.36 -21.43 44.40
C GLN A 31 -6.19 -20.17 44.72
N SER A 32 -5.55 -19.06 45.06
CA SER A 32 -6.21 -17.79 45.37
C SER A 32 -6.32 -16.86 44.15
N ALA A 33 -5.67 -17.19 43.05
CA ALA A 33 -5.64 -16.36 41.83
C ALA A 33 -6.97 -16.42 41.07
N GLU A 34 -7.31 -15.35 40.40
CA GLU A 34 -8.34 -15.35 39.37
C GLU A 34 -7.82 -16.15 38.16
N VAL A 35 -8.61 -17.10 37.67
CA VAL A 35 -8.25 -17.97 36.53
C VAL A 35 -9.15 -17.72 35.36
N ASP A 36 -8.58 -17.50 34.21
CA ASP A 36 -9.26 -17.39 32.95
C ASP A 36 -8.95 -18.65 32.12
N GLU A 37 -9.97 -19.50 31.92
CA GLU A 37 -9.81 -20.79 31.23
C GLU A 37 -9.95 -20.65 29.73
N GLY A 38 -9.04 -21.24 28.97
CA GLY A 38 -9.05 -21.18 27.50
C GLY A 38 -7.99 -22.06 26.87
N MET A 39 -7.29 -21.53 25.85
CA MET A 39 -6.16 -22.20 25.20
C MET A 39 -5.07 -22.58 26.22
N PHE A 40 -4.79 -21.67 27.13
CA PHE A 40 -4.06 -21.88 28.38
C PHE A 40 -4.96 -21.42 29.52
N ASN A 41 -4.77 -21.97 30.72
CA ASN A 41 -5.28 -21.32 31.91
C ASN A 41 -4.34 -20.13 32.21
N VAL A 42 -4.91 -18.94 32.27
CA VAL A 42 -4.18 -17.72 32.58
C VAL A 42 -4.55 -17.28 33.99
N TYR A 43 -3.58 -17.32 34.90
CA TYR A 43 -3.74 -16.90 36.29
C TYR A 43 -3.35 -15.42 36.39
N ARG A 44 -4.22 -14.63 36.99
CA ARG A 44 -3.94 -13.28 37.45
C ARG A 44 -3.60 -13.34 38.94
N ILE A 45 -2.37 -12.99 39.28
CA ILE A 45 -1.89 -12.98 40.66
C ILE A 45 -1.64 -11.54 41.04
N ASP A 46 -2.51 -10.98 41.90
CA ASP A 46 -2.37 -9.62 42.39
C ASP A 46 -1.16 -9.49 43.31
N GLU A 47 -0.35 -8.45 43.15
CA GLU A 47 0.79 -8.17 44.02
C GLU A 47 0.29 -7.56 45.35
N GLN A 48 0.56 -8.28 46.46
CA GLN A 48 -0.05 -8.00 47.78
C GLN A 48 0.27 -6.63 48.37
N ASP A 49 1.29 -5.94 47.90
CA ASP A 49 1.72 -4.63 48.40
C ASP A 49 1.61 -3.51 47.32
N SER A 50 0.95 -3.78 46.19
CA SER A 50 0.77 -2.79 45.12
C SER A 50 -0.46 -1.92 45.42
N ASP A 51 -0.24 -0.66 45.77
CA ASP A 51 -1.30 0.37 45.90
C ASP A 51 -1.98 0.69 44.53
N GLN A 52 -1.52 0.10 43.45
CA GLN A 52 -1.97 0.39 42.06
C GLN A 52 -2.72 -0.78 41.41
N GLY A 53 -2.94 -1.89 42.07
CA GLY A 53 -3.60 -3.06 41.50
C GLY A 53 -2.76 -3.79 40.46
N GLU A 54 -1.45 -3.75 40.62
CA GLU A 54 -0.51 -4.48 39.76
C GLU A 54 -0.69 -5.98 39.94
N PHE A 55 -0.62 -6.70 38.82
CA PHE A 55 -0.75 -8.16 38.82
C PHE A 55 0.28 -8.80 37.89
N ARG A 56 0.57 -10.07 38.19
CA ARG A 56 1.41 -10.93 37.34
C ARG A 56 0.54 -11.83 36.47
N ILE A 57 1.01 -12.13 35.28
CA ILE A 57 0.39 -13.09 34.36
C ILE A 57 1.16 -14.41 34.42
N VAL A 58 0.46 -15.46 34.78
CA VAL A 58 1.03 -16.80 34.87
C VAL A 58 0.27 -17.72 33.92
N PHE A 59 1.02 -18.41 33.05
CA PHE A 59 0.46 -19.35 32.08
C PHE A 59 0.61 -20.80 32.61
N GLU A 60 -0.50 -21.51 32.65
CA GLU A 60 -0.49 -22.98 32.73
C GLU A 60 -0.62 -23.54 31.30
N ILE A 61 0.50 -23.95 30.75
CA ILE A 61 0.61 -24.46 29.38
C ILE A 61 0.38 -25.97 29.38
N PRO A 62 -0.73 -26.46 28.78
CA PRO A 62 -0.95 -27.90 28.64
C PRO A 62 0.11 -28.54 27.74
N ASP A 63 0.55 -29.76 28.08
CA ASP A 63 1.51 -30.50 27.27
C ASP A 63 1.03 -30.71 25.81
N ALA A 64 -0.30 -30.79 25.60
CA ALA A 64 -0.90 -30.88 24.29
C ALA A 64 -0.71 -29.60 23.40
N MET A 65 -0.36 -28.48 24.02
CA MET A 65 -0.09 -27.23 23.31
C MET A 65 1.38 -27.04 22.98
N LEU A 66 2.27 -27.88 23.53
CA LEU A 66 3.69 -27.85 23.17
C LEU A 66 3.88 -28.30 21.72
N GLY A 67 4.68 -27.52 20.96
CA GLY A 67 4.91 -27.75 19.53
C GLY A 67 3.76 -27.37 18.61
N ARG A 68 2.61 -26.86 19.12
CA ARG A 68 1.55 -26.29 18.30
C ARG A 68 1.94 -24.90 17.78
N ASP A 69 1.58 -24.64 16.53
CA ASP A 69 1.80 -23.33 15.90
C ASP A 69 0.82 -22.30 16.45
N MET A 70 1.36 -21.15 16.81
CA MET A 70 0.60 -19.98 17.23
C MET A 70 1.11 -18.74 16.49
N VAL A 71 0.24 -17.82 16.16
CA VAL A 71 0.65 -16.51 15.65
C VAL A 71 0.56 -15.49 16.77
N VAL A 72 1.64 -14.75 16.96
CA VAL A 72 1.65 -13.59 17.87
C VAL A 72 1.68 -12.30 17.07
N MET A 73 0.94 -11.31 17.57
CA MET A 73 0.89 -9.97 17.02
C MET A 73 0.58 -8.94 18.11
N SER A 74 0.99 -7.70 17.87
CA SER A 74 0.70 -6.59 18.77
C SER A 74 0.04 -5.45 18.02
N ARG A 75 -0.93 -4.80 18.68
CA ARG A 75 -1.71 -3.66 18.18
C ARG A 75 -1.76 -2.54 19.20
N TYR A 76 -1.91 -1.32 18.71
CA TYR A 76 -2.27 -0.21 19.58
C TYR A 76 -3.75 -0.35 19.97
N ALA A 77 -4.05 -0.62 21.24
CA ALA A 77 -5.40 -0.52 21.77
C ALA A 77 -5.81 0.95 21.89
N LYS A 78 -4.89 1.76 22.47
CA LYS A 78 -4.98 3.22 22.50
C LYS A 78 -3.62 3.84 22.15
N ALA A 79 -3.65 4.93 21.41
CA ALA A 79 -2.46 5.62 20.94
C ALA A 79 -2.47 7.08 21.43
N GLN A 80 -1.29 7.63 21.66
CA GLN A 80 -1.13 9.03 22.04
C GLN A 80 -1.52 9.96 20.88
N GLU A 81 -2.11 11.11 21.20
CA GLU A 81 -2.47 12.15 20.23
C GLU A 81 -1.25 12.60 19.40
N GLY A 82 -1.51 12.97 18.14
CA GLY A 82 -0.52 13.57 17.24
C GLY A 82 0.35 12.58 16.47
N LEU A 83 0.06 11.29 16.53
CA LEU A 83 0.71 10.31 15.66
C LEU A 83 0.24 10.50 14.20
N SER A 84 1.22 10.61 13.29
CA SER A 84 0.95 10.82 11.85
C SER A 84 0.61 9.54 11.09
N TRP A 85 0.75 8.37 11.73
CA TRP A 85 0.70 7.07 11.08
C TRP A 85 -0.39 6.12 11.59
N GLY A 86 -1.31 6.62 12.39
CA GLY A 86 -2.45 5.81 12.80
C GLY A 86 -2.95 6.10 14.21
N GLY A 87 -3.77 5.20 14.72
CA GLY A 87 -4.46 5.32 15.99
C GLY A 87 -4.76 3.98 16.62
N GLY A 88 -5.70 3.95 17.56
CA GLY A 88 -6.13 2.72 18.20
C GLY A 88 -6.67 1.73 17.17
N GLY A 89 -6.21 0.49 17.25
CA GLY A 89 -6.53 -0.59 16.30
C GLY A 89 -5.44 -0.90 15.29
N ASP A 90 -4.53 0.02 15.01
CA ASP A 90 -3.45 -0.21 14.06
C ASP A 90 -2.43 -1.25 14.56
N ARG A 91 -1.85 -1.97 13.61
CA ARG A 91 -0.84 -2.98 13.88
C ARG A 91 0.48 -2.34 14.29
N MET A 92 1.05 -2.78 15.41
CA MET A 92 2.35 -2.36 15.92
C MET A 92 3.49 -3.25 15.40
N THR A 93 3.30 -4.57 15.41
CA THR A 93 4.31 -5.55 14.98
C THR A 93 3.83 -6.39 13.80
N SER A 94 4.76 -6.94 13.02
CA SER A 94 4.45 -7.99 12.04
C SER A 94 4.04 -9.28 12.76
N ASN A 95 3.23 -10.10 12.08
CA ASN A 95 2.88 -11.42 12.57
C ASN A 95 4.13 -12.30 12.68
N MET A 96 4.19 -13.06 13.74
CA MET A 96 5.27 -14.01 13.99
C MET A 96 4.67 -15.34 14.43
N THR A 97 5.03 -16.42 13.72
CA THR A 97 4.64 -17.76 14.15
C THR A 97 5.59 -18.24 15.22
N VAL A 98 5.03 -18.77 16.30
CA VAL A 98 5.77 -19.24 17.47
C VAL A 98 5.32 -20.62 17.89
N GLN A 99 6.20 -21.33 18.64
CA GLN A 99 5.92 -22.60 19.31
C GLN A 99 6.50 -22.59 20.72
N TRP A 100 5.78 -23.20 21.65
CA TRP A 100 6.27 -23.49 22.99
C TRP A 100 6.97 -24.83 23.01
N GLU A 101 8.16 -24.89 23.59
CA GLU A 101 8.97 -26.10 23.68
C GLU A 101 9.43 -26.32 25.12
N ARG A 102 9.21 -27.53 25.67
CA ARG A 102 9.72 -27.89 27.00
C ARG A 102 11.07 -28.63 26.87
N ARG A 103 12.06 -28.14 27.63
CA ARG A 103 13.36 -28.86 27.82
C ARG A 103 13.74 -28.87 29.29
N GLY A 104 13.64 -30.04 29.90
CA GLY A 104 13.91 -30.22 31.31
C GLY A 104 13.00 -29.33 32.18
N LYS A 105 13.56 -28.42 32.93
CA LYS A 105 12.86 -27.52 33.85
C LYS A 105 12.58 -26.12 33.25
N ARG A 106 12.57 -26.00 31.93
CA ARG A 106 12.31 -24.71 31.27
C ARG A 106 11.37 -24.87 30.08
N ILE A 107 10.56 -23.85 29.89
CA ILE A 107 9.78 -23.63 28.67
C ILE A 107 10.47 -22.56 27.83
N TYR A 108 10.57 -22.81 26.55
CA TYR A 108 11.14 -21.91 25.56
C TYR A 108 10.08 -21.46 24.57
N LEU A 109 10.10 -20.19 24.18
CA LEU A 109 9.31 -19.67 23.07
C LEU A 109 10.24 -19.55 21.86
N ARG A 110 9.89 -20.22 20.76
CA ARG A 110 10.64 -20.21 19.52
C ARG A 110 9.84 -19.60 18.39
N THR A 111 10.51 -18.89 17.49
CA THR A 111 9.88 -18.51 16.22
C THR A 111 9.93 -19.69 15.25
N GLN A 112 8.86 -19.85 14.47
CA GLN A 112 8.78 -20.85 13.41
C GLN A 112 8.63 -20.18 12.06
N SER A 113 9.38 -20.65 11.06
CA SER A 113 9.30 -20.17 9.69
C SER A 113 8.82 -21.28 8.76
N TYR A 114 7.90 -20.94 7.88
CA TYR A 114 7.41 -21.82 6.81
C TYR A 114 7.88 -21.37 5.43
N SER A 115 8.88 -20.48 5.36
CA SER A 115 9.47 -20.06 4.10
C SER A 115 10.18 -21.19 3.35
N ASN A 116 10.74 -22.14 4.08
CA ASN A 116 11.39 -23.33 3.55
C ASN A 116 10.72 -24.57 4.14
N THR A 117 10.21 -25.45 3.29
CA THR A 117 9.45 -26.63 3.67
C THR A 117 9.96 -27.88 2.96
N ALA A 118 9.67 -29.05 3.51
CA ALA A 118 9.85 -30.35 2.87
C ALA A 118 8.89 -31.36 3.48
N ASP A 119 8.56 -32.43 2.74
CA ASP A 119 7.70 -33.51 3.20
C ASP A 119 8.25 -34.17 4.47
N GLU A 120 7.40 -34.34 5.48
CA GLU A 120 7.76 -34.99 6.74
C GLU A 120 8.32 -36.38 6.50
N GLY A 121 9.42 -36.71 7.22
CA GLY A 121 10.07 -38.01 7.12
C GLY A 121 10.97 -38.20 5.89
N SER A 122 11.00 -37.24 4.97
CA SER A 122 11.97 -37.27 3.86
C SER A 122 13.38 -36.89 4.31
N PRO A 123 14.43 -37.34 3.63
CA PRO A 123 15.81 -36.87 3.90
C PRO A 123 15.93 -35.34 3.76
N LEU A 124 15.16 -34.72 2.88
CA LEU A 124 15.15 -33.30 2.66
C LEU A 124 14.53 -32.52 3.84
N ALA A 125 13.55 -33.10 4.56
CA ALA A 125 13.05 -32.51 5.80
C ALA A 125 14.16 -32.32 6.84
N LEU A 126 15.07 -33.29 6.98
CA LEU A 126 16.24 -33.16 7.86
C LEU A 126 17.20 -32.06 7.39
N ALA A 127 17.43 -31.95 6.09
CA ALA A 127 18.28 -30.90 5.52
C ALA A 127 17.67 -29.50 5.72
N VAL A 128 16.36 -29.34 5.50
CA VAL A 128 15.62 -28.10 5.77
C VAL A 128 15.70 -27.75 7.26
N HIS A 129 15.43 -28.71 8.15
CA HIS A 129 15.51 -28.49 9.59
C HIS A 129 16.91 -28.02 10.04
N ASN A 130 17.97 -28.64 9.51
CA ASN A 130 19.35 -28.29 9.86
C ASN A 130 19.76 -26.90 9.34
N SER A 131 19.16 -26.44 8.23
CA SER A 131 19.48 -25.17 7.59
C SER A 131 18.59 -24.00 8.05
N ASN A 132 17.46 -24.29 8.72
CA ASN A 132 16.45 -23.31 9.13
C ASN A 132 16.11 -23.46 10.62
N PHE A 133 17.15 -23.44 11.47
CA PHE A 133 16.98 -23.61 12.90
C PHE A 133 16.18 -22.46 13.52
N ALA A 134 15.08 -22.79 14.19
CA ALA A 134 14.15 -21.83 14.78
C ALA A 134 14.79 -21.09 15.97
N PRO A 135 14.91 -19.75 15.94
CA PRO A 135 15.46 -18.97 17.04
C PRO A 135 14.64 -19.10 18.32
N VAL A 136 15.33 -19.15 19.46
CA VAL A 136 14.71 -19.02 20.79
C VAL A 136 14.58 -17.53 21.12
N ILE A 137 13.36 -17.04 21.31
CA ILE A 137 13.12 -15.62 21.60
C ILE A 137 12.90 -15.35 23.09
N ALA A 138 12.41 -16.33 23.85
CA ALA A 138 12.23 -16.20 25.30
C ALA A 138 12.42 -17.55 26.00
N SER A 139 12.70 -17.53 27.31
CA SER A 139 12.95 -18.72 28.12
C SER A 139 12.46 -18.51 29.55
N PHE A 140 11.62 -19.41 30.03
CA PHE A 140 10.94 -19.32 31.32
C PHE A 140 11.31 -20.53 32.20
N PRO A 141 11.63 -20.35 33.48
CA PRO A 141 11.67 -21.46 34.41
C PRO A 141 10.27 -22.04 34.59
N ILE A 142 10.15 -23.35 34.77
CA ILE A 142 8.88 -23.96 35.22
C ILE A 142 8.81 -23.71 36.73
N GLU A 143 7.88 -22.89 37.16
CA GLU A 143 7.69 -22.53 38.56
C GLU A 143 6.95 -23.65 39.31
N VAL A 144 5.90 -24.20 38.68
CA VAL A 144 5.12 -25.31 39.20
C VAL A 144 4.88 -26.31 38.08
N GLU A 145 5.03 -27.60 38.40
CA GLU A 145 4.79 -28.72 37.49
C GLU A 145 3.53 -29.48 37.93
N ARG A 146 2.57 -29.62 37.04
CA ARG A 146 1.35 -30.41 37.23
C ARG A 146 1.33 -31.60 36.27
N ASP A 147 0.49 -32.58 36.54
CA ASP A 147 0.29 -33.69 35.61
C ASP A 147 -0.37 -33.20 34.32
N GLY A 148 0.42 -33.23 33.22
CA GLY A 148 0.00 -32.81 31.91
C GLY A 148 0.09 -31.30 31.63
N SER A 149 0.71 -30.49 32.51
CA SER A 149 0.92 -29.04 32.26
C SER A 149 2.16 -28.50 32.96
N SER A 150 2.64 -27.35 32.47
CA SER A 150 3.77 -26.61 33.04
C SER A 150 3.34 -25.16 33.31
N ILE A 151 3.63 -24.66 34.52
CA ILE A 151 3.27 -23.29 34.92
C ILE A 151 4.51 -22.39 34.87
N ILE A 152 4.37 -21.24 34.17
CA ILE A 152 5.43 -20.25 33.98
C ILE A 152 4.91 -18.83 34.27
N ASP A 153 5.79 -17.96 34.72
CA ASP A 153 5.53 -16.53 34.78
C ASP A 153 5.84 -15.89 33.42
N ALA A 154 4.81 -15.32 32.76
CA ALA A 154 4.91 -14.69 31.46
C ALA A 154 4.87 -13.14 31.52
N THR A 155 4.83 -12.56 32.74
CA THR A 155 4.66 -11.13 32.96
C THR A 155 5.65 -10.28 32.17
N GLU A 156 6.96 -10.58 32.32
CA GLU A 156 8.02 -9.80 31.67
C GLU A 156 7.98 -9.87 30.12
N LEU A 157 7.42 -10.95 29.56
CA LEU A 157 7.27 -11.07 28.10
C LEU A 157 6.34 -9.99 27.54
N TYR A 158 5.28 -9.66 28.25
CA TYR A 158 4.24 -8.74 27.81
C TYR A 158 4.33 -7.34 28.41
N LEU A 159 4.81 -7.21 29.63
CA LEU A 159 5.02 -5.92 30.28
C LEU A 159 6.35 -5.31 29.87
N GLY A 160 7.40 -6.11 29.79
CA GLY A 160 8.76 -5.68 29.44
C GLY A 160 8.89 -5.21 27.98
N ASP A 161 10.02 -4.56 27.69
CA ASP A 161 10.31 -4.05 26.34
C ASP A 161 10.95 -5.12 25.43
N HIS A 162 10.31 -6.29 25.36
CA HIS A 162 10.84 -7.40 24.57
C HIS A 162 10.83 -7.06 23.07
N PRO A 163 11.96 -7.20 22.33
CA PRO A 163 12.07 -6.76 20.93
C PRO A 163 11.03 -7.33 19.98
N SER A 164 10.55 -8.56 20.21
CA SER A 164 9.52 -9.22 19.39
C SER A 164 8.11 -8.71 19.65
N PHE A 165 7.88 -7.99 20.74
CA PHE A 165 6.58 -7.48 21.18
C PHE A 165 6.59 -5.95 21.36
N SER A 166 7.59 -5.27 20.81
CA SER A 166 7.79 -3.84 20.97
C SER A 166 7.95 -3.14 19.61
N PHE A 167 8.19 -1.84 19.64
CA PHE A 167 8.34 -1.00 18.46
C PHE A 167 9.47 -1.47 17.53
N PRO A 168 9.24 -1.48 16.21
CA PRO A 168 10.32 -1.58 15.22
C PRO A 168 11.36 -0.47 15.42
N ARG A 169 12.63 -0.77 15.10
CA ARG A 169 13.74 0.20 15.26
C ARG A 169 13.48 1.53 14.57
N GLU A 170 12.85 1.50 13.42
CA GLU A 170 12.52 2.68 12.64
C GLU A 170 11.57 3.60 13.40
N ARG A 171 10.49 3.06 13.97
CA ARG A 171 9.53 3.83 14.78
C ARG A 171 10.15 4.38 16.06
N ARG A 172 11.07 3.63 16.68
CA ARG A 172 11.84 4.16 17.83
C ARG A 172 12.66 5.38 17.45
N SER A 173 13.29 5.36 16.29
CA SER A 173 14.07 6.49 15.76
C SER A 173 13.19 7.72 15.48
N ASP A 174 12.04 7.50 14.83
CA ASP A 174 11.10 8.56 14.47
C ASP A 174 10.58 9.32 15.69
N LEU A 175 10.26 8.59 16.75
CA LEU A 175 9.75 9.13 18.01
C LEU A 175 10.87 9.57 19.00
N GLY A 176 12.13 9.27 18.67
CA GLY A 176 13.26 9.55 19.55
C GLY A 176 13.19 8.79 20.88
N ILE A 177 12.71 7.53 20.85
CA ILE A 177 12.59 6.67 22.04
C ILE A 177 13.99 6.35 22.58
N LYS A 178 14.23 6.68 23.86
CA LYS A 178 15.49 6.43 24.58
C LYS A 178 15.48 5.14 25.39
N GLY A 179 14.39 4.91 26.13
CA GLY A 179 14.28 3.76 27.01
C GLY A 179 12.84 3.47 27.41
N PHE A 180 12.62 2.26 27.85
CA PHE A 180 11.39 1.80 28.47
C PHE A 180 11.39 2.23 29.95
N ASP A 181 10.23 2.67 30.43
CA ASP A 181 10.03 3.10 31.82
C ASP A 181 9.10 2.10 32.53
N PRO A 182 9.63 1.19 33.33
CA PRO A 182 8.82 0.20 34.00
C PRO A 182 7.93 0.82 35.11
N ASP A 183 8.35 1.89 35.76
CA ASP A 183 7.61 2.53 36.86
C ASP A 183 6.32 3.23 36.37
N ARG A 184 6.24 3.49 35.05
CA ARG A 184 5.07 4.09 34.37
C ARG A 184 4.41 3.12 33.40
N SER A 185 4.55 1.81 33.63
CA SER A 185 4.04 0.76 32.75
C SER A 185 3.39 -0.32 33.60
N TRP A 186 2.23 -0.84 33.15
CA TRP A 186 1.47 -1.87 33.87
C TRP A 186 0.68 -2.76 32.93
N LEU A 187 0.24 -3.94 33.44
CA LEU A 187 -0.73 -4.80 32.78
C LEU A 187 -2.13 -4.28 33.06
N GLU A 188 -2.92 -4.10 32.01
CA GLU A 188 -4.27 -3.55 32.11
C GLU A 188 -5.33 -4.65 32.19
N TRP A 189 -5.16 -5.70 31.35
CA TRP A 189 -6.20 -6.68 31.14
C TRP A 189 -5.63 -7.95 30.51
N THR A 190 -6.22 -9.10 30.82
CA THR A 190 -5.93 -10.40 30.17
C THR A 190 -7.18 -11.22 30.03
N ARG A 191 -7.27 -11.98 28.92
CA ARG A 191 -8.33 -12.95 28.64
C ARG A 191 -7.77 -14.15 27.90
N SER A 192 -8.26 -15.33 28.24
CA SER A 192 -7.97 -16.57 27.56
C SER A 192 -9.25 -17.12 26.92
N PHE A 193 -9.16 -17.49 25.65
CA PHE A 193 -10.23 -18.10 24.86
C PHE A 193 -9.77 -19.43 24.31
N PRO A 194 -10.65 -20.30 23.81
CA PRO A 194 -10.24 -21.62 23.29
C PRO A 194 -9.20 -21.59 22.16
N GLU A 195 -9.13 -20.51 21.37
CA GLU A 195 -8.24 -20.42 20.22
C GLU A 195 -7.24 -19.24 20.32
N ASN A 196 -7.33 -18.39 21.35
CA ASN A 196 -6.42 -17.26 21.52
C ASN A 196 -6.32 -16.75 22.95
N ILE A 197 -5.25 -16.03 23.22
CA ILE A 197 -5.04 -15.26 24.45
C ILE A 197 -4.84 -13.80 24.04
N GLU A 198 -5.51 -12.90 24.76
CA GLU A 198 -5.41 -11.46 24.57
C GLU A 198 -4.87 -10.81 25.85
N ILE A 199 -3.83 -10.00 25.72
CA ILE A 199 -3.18 -9.33 26.85
C ILE A 199 -3.02 -7.85 26.52
N ARG A 200 -3.45 -6.98 27.44
CA ARG A 200 -3.23 -5.53 27.33
C ARG A 200 -2.24 -5.04 28.35
N ALA A 201 -1.35 -4.21 27.88
CA ALA A 201 -0.38 -3.53 28.72
C ALA A 201 -0.30 -2.04 28.34
N VAL A 202 -0.22 -1.18 29.32
CA VAL A 202 0.20 0.20 29.13
C VAL A 202 1.72 0.23 29.22
N ARG A 203 2.37 0.75 28.18
CA ARG A 203 3.84 0.93 28.16
C ARG A 203 4.19 2.38 27.94
N THR A 204 5.10 2.85 28.76
CA THR A 204 5.65 4.21 28.70
C THR A 204 7.13 4.18 28.35
N TYR A 205 7.53 5.11 27.52
CA TYR A 205 8.91 5.27 27.08
C TYR A 205 9.36 6.72 27.24
N ASP A 206 10.58 6.93 27.66
CA ASP A 206 11.24 8.22 27.53
C ASP A 206 11.50 8.51 26.05
N ALA A 207 11.13 9.71 25.59
CA ALA A 207 11.21 10.10 24.20
C ALA A 207 11.63 11.57 24.02
N ASP A 208 12.49 11.85 23.04
CA ASP A 208 12.89 13.21 22.68
C ASP A 208 11.90 13.92 21.77
N LYS A 209 11.09 13.14 21.04
CA LYS A 209 10.16 13.66 20.04
C LYS A 209 8.75 13.06 20.24
N PRO A 210 8.16 13.22 21.44
CA PRO A 210 6.79 12.77 21.62
C PRO A 210 5.86 13.57 20.70
N PRO A 211 4.86 12.93 20.08
CA PRO A 211 4.00 13.57 19.10
C PRO A 211 3.11 14.67 19.68
N SER A 212 2.76 14.56 20.96
CA SER A 212 2.08 15.59 21.73
C SER A 212 2.81 15.84 23.05
N ASN A 213 2.60 17.01 23.64
CA ASN A 213 3.21 17.43 24.90
C ASN A 213 4.75 17.20 24.98
N PRO A 214 5.55 17.85 24.12
CA PRO A 214 6.99 17.61 24.07
C PRO A 214 7.73 17.91 25.38
N ARG A 215 7.13 18.69 26.30
CA ARG A 215 7.71 18.96 27.63
C ARG A 215 7.63 17.75 28.58
N GLY A 216 6.73 16.80 28.29
CA GLY A 216 6.58 15.59 29.09
C GLY A 216 7.73 14.61 28.93
N GLY A 217 8.43 14.65 27.78
CA GLY A 217 9.56 13.77 27.49
C GLY A 217 9.21 12.27 27.47
N ALA A 218 7.92 11.94 27.36
CA ALA A 218 7.41 10.58 27.43
C ALA A 218 6.35 10.32 26.38
N ILE A 219 6.26 9.05 25.99
CA ILE A 219 5.20 8.54 25.13
C ILE A 219 4.61 7.27 25.74
N SER A 220 3.27 7.17 25.79
CA SER A 220 2.57 6.02 26.35
C SER A 220 1.59 5.43 25.35
N PHE A 221 1.46 4.11 25.37
CA PHE A 221 0.54 3.36 24.55
C PHE A 221 -0.12 2.27 25.36
N GLU A 222 -1.41 2.05 25.16
CA GLU A 222 -2.05 0.80 25.55
C GLU A 222 -1.90 -0.16 24.35
N ILE A 223 -1.24 -1.28 24.57
CA ILE A 223 -0.90 -2.26 23.55
C ILE A 223 -1.68 -3.53 23.83
N ASN A 224 -2.32 -4.08 22.81
CA ASN A 224 -2.95 -5.40 22.85
C ASN A 224 -2.04 -6.42 22.18
N HIS A 225 -1.70 -7.47 22.89
CA HIS A 225 -0.95 -8.61 22.39
C HIS A 225 -1.89 -9.79 22.22
N SER A 226 -1.97 -10.32 21.01
CA SER A 226 -2.74 -11.52 20.69
C SER A 226 -1.80 -12.69 20.47
N MET A 227 -2.10 -13.85 21.07
CA MET A 227 -1.51 -15.14 20.76
C MET A 227 -2.61 -16.06 20.25
N ILE A 228 -2.54 -16.48 19.00
CA ILE A 228 -3.62 -17.15 18.29
C ILE A 228 -3.17 -18.54 17.89
N LEU A 229 -3.93 -19.56 18.29
CA LEU A 229 -3.67 -20.95 17.91
C LEU A 229 -4.03 -21.15 16.44
N LEU A 230 -3.09 -21.61 15.65
CA LEU A 230 -3.36 -21.97 14.26
C LEU A 230 -4.11 -23.31 14.16
N PRO A 231 -4.98 -23.48 13.15
CA PRO A 231 -5.68 -24.72 12.91
C PRO A 231 -4.73 -25.93 12.87
N GLU A 232 -5.10 -27.04 13.47
CA GLU A 232 -4.30 -28.26 13.46
C GLU A 232 -4.07 -28.76 12.03
N GLN A 233 -5.13 -28.69 11.21
CA GLN A 233 -5.05 -28.99 9.79
C GLN A 233 -5.12 -27.68 9.00
N PRO A 234 -4.02 -27.23 8.37
CA PRO A 234 -4.02 -26.06 7.52
C PRO A 234 -5.07 -26.20 6.39
N MET A 235 -5.64 -25.08 5.96
CA MET A 235 -6.45 -25.04 4.76
C MET A 235 -5.62 -25.53 3.55
N MET A 236 -6.25 -26.25 2.60
CA MET A 236 -5.57 -26.56 1.34
C MET A 236 -5.19 -25.26 0.64
N PRO A 237 -3.89 -24.97 0.45
CA PRO A 237 -3.47 -23.76 -0.21
C PRO A 237 -3.85 -23.77 -1.70
N ARG A 238 -3.96 -22.59 -2.31
CA ARG A 238 -4.16 -22.43 -3.75
C ARG A 238 -3.00 -21.69 -4.37
N LEU A 239 -2.43 -22.23 -5.44
CA LEU A 239 -1.32 -21.60 -6.16
C LEU A 239 -1.77 -20.30 -6.81
N ALA A 240 -0.93 -19.25 -6.67
CA ALA A 240 -1.13 -17.98 -7.32
C ALA A 240 -0.85 -18.04 -8.83
N ASP A 241 -1.49 -17.13 -9.55
CA ASP A 241 -1.25 -16.91 -10.99
C ASP A 241 -1.16 -15.41 -11.27
N GLU A 242 -0.11 -14.97 -11.94
CA GLU A 242 0.13 -13.55 -12.24
C GLU A 242 -0.99 -12.91 -13.10
N ARG A 243 -1.78 -13.71 -13.80
CA ARG A 243 -2.92 -13.28 -14.61
C ARG A 243 -4.16 -12.96 -13.75
N VAL A 244 -4.17 -13.46 -12.48
CA VAL A 244 -5.20 -13.15 -11.48
C VAL A 244 -4.49 -12.75 -10.19
N THR A 245 -4.26 -11.47 -10.01
CA THR A 245 -3.44 -10.95 -8.91
C THR A 245 -4.11 -11.17 -7.55
N TYR A 246 -3.36 -11.77 -6.63
CA TYR A 246 -3.73 -11.97 -5.22
C TYR A 246 -2.59 -11.58 -4.29
N LEU A 247 -2.89 -11.21 -3.07
CA LEU A 247 -1.93 -11.20 -1.97
C LEU A 247 -1.52 -12.63 -1.67
N THR A 248 -0.25 -12.86 -1.36
CA THR A 248 0.29 -14.22 -1.25
C THR A 248 1.13 -14.43 0.01
N VAL A 249 1.28 -15.69 0.39
CA VAL A 249 2.39 -16.20 1.20
C VAL A 249 3.34 -16.96 0.29
N THR A 250 4.63 -16.85 0.54
CA THR A 250 5.66 -17.49 -0.29
C THR A 250 6.34 -18.60 0.49
N GLN A 251 6.46 -19.77 -0.14
CA GLN A 251 7.16 -20.93 0.40
C GLN A 251 8.09 -21.53 -0.65
N THR A 252 9.19 -22.09 -0.22
CA THR A 252 10.10 -22.91 -1.01
C THR A 252 9.99 -24.35 -0.55
N ASP A 253 9.37 -25.19 -1.36
CA ASP A 253 9.18 -26.60 -1.06
C ASP A 253 10.30 -27.44 -1.71
N TYR A 254 11.16 -27.98 -0.89
CA TYR A 254 12.32 -28.80 -1.32
C TYR A 254 11.95 -30.23 -1.67
N SER A 255 10.75 -30.72 -1.35
CA SER A 255 10.29 -32.08 -1.71
C SER A 255 9.85 -32.19 -3.16
N ARG A 256 9.66 -31.08 -3.84
CA ARG A 256 9.30 -31.08 -5.25
C ARG A 256 10.47 -31.52 -6.10
N ASP A 257 10.21 -32.42 -7.04
CA ASP A 257 11.24 -32.94 -7.96
C ASP A 257 11.64 -31.92 -9.03
N PHE A 258 12.31 -30.85 -8.60
CA PHE A 258 12.96 -29.88 -9.49
C PHE A 258 14.47 -30.05 -9.44
N GLN A 259 15.12 -29.89 -10.57
CA GLN A 259 16.57 -29.74 -10.63
C GLN A 259 16.98 -28.32 -10.20
N GLY A 260 16.45 -27.85 -9.06
CA GLY A 260 16.66 -26.50 -8.54
C GLY A 260 15.61 -26.10 -7.52
N VAL A 261 15.61 -24.83 -7.13
CA VAL A 261 14.73 -24.27 -6.12
C VAL A 261 13.78 -23.27 -6.77
N ARG A 262 12.47 -23.43 -6.55
CA ARG A 262 11.47 -22.46 -6.97
C ARG A 262 10.55 -22.13 -5.82
N PRO A 263 10.41 -20.84 -5.44
CA PRO A 263 9.40 -20.44 -4.49
C PRO A 263 8.00 -20.60 -5.11
N HIS A 264 7.07 -21.05 -4.29
CA HIS A 264 5.64 -21.13 -4.60
C HIS A 264 4.92 -20.03 -3.84
N GLN A 265 3.96 -19.42 -4.50
CA GLN A 265 3.09 -18.41 -3.90
C GLN A 265 1.70 -19.00 -3.75
N TYR A 266 1.17 -18.94 -2.51
CA TYR A 266 -0.19 -19.35 -2.21
C TYR A 266 -1.04 -18.12 -1.90
N LEU A 267 -2.30 -18.13 -2.38
CA LEU A 267 -3.25 -17.05 -2.16
C LEU A 267 -3.51 -16.83 -0.67
N ARG A 268 -3.61 -15.57 -0.26
CA ARG A 268 -4.26 -15.24 1.01
C ARG A 268 -5.76 -15.18 0.79
N ARG A 269 -6.52 -16.02 1.50
CA ARG A 269 -7.97 -16.08 1.40
C ARG A 269 -8.60 -16.70 2.65
N TYR A 270 -9.87 -16.41 2.90
CA TYR A 270 -10.63 -17.11 3.94
C TYR A 270 -10.88 -18.56 3.55
N ARG A 271 -11.01 -19.42 4.56
CA ARG A 271 -11.47 -20.80 4.37
C ARG A 271 -12.97 -20.81 4.15
N LEU A 272 -13.40 -21.12 2.94
CA LEU A 272 -14.82 -21.37 2.62
C LEU A 272 -14.99 -22.79 2.11
N GLU A 273 -15.68 -23.60 2.90
CA GLU A 273 -16.00 -25.01 2.58
C GLU A 273 -17.51 -25.17 2.48
N PRO A 274 -18.03 -25.84 1.44
CA PRO A 274 -19.46 -26.13 1.34
C PRO A 274 -19.99 -26.92 2.54
N SER A 275 -21.14 -26.51 3.09
CA SER A 275 -21.85 -27.28 4.11
C SER A 275 -22.41 -28.59 3.55
N ASP A 276 -22.78 -28.59 2.24
CA ASP A 276 -23.23 -29.76 1.48
C ASP A 276 -22.42 -29.87 0.16
N MET A 277 -21.40 -30.72 0.16
CA MET A 277 -20.52 -30.94 -1.00
C MET A 277 -21.26 -31.62 -2.16
N GLU A 278 -22.25 -32.46 -1.88
CA GLU A 278 -23.00 -33.15 -2.94
C GLU A 278 -23.96 -32.20 -3.67
N ALA A 279 -24.63 -31.30 -2.95
CA ALA A 279 -25.43 -30.24 -3.56
C ALA A 279 -24.54 -29.28 -4.36
N PHE A 280 -23.36 -28.93 -3.83
CA PHE A 280 -22.37 -28.11 -4.55
C PHE A 280 -21.91 -28.76 -5.87
N ARG A 281 -21.64 -30.08 -5.86
CA ARG A 281 -21.27 -30.84 -7.08
C ARG A 281 -22.38 -30.84 -8.14
N ARG A 282 -23.64 -30.75 -7.72
CA ARG A 282 -24.78 -30.60 -8.64
C ARG A 282 -24.95 -29.20 -9.21
N GLY A 283 -24.12 -28.22 -8.76
CA GLY A 283 -24.18 -26.81 -9.17
C GLY A 283 -25.19 -25.98 -8.40
N GLU A 284 -25.69 -26.48 -7.26
CA GLU A 284 -26.57 -25.76 -6.37
C GLU A 284 -25.78 -24.76 -5.52
N LEU A 285 -26.38 -23.60 -5.20
CA LEU A 285 -25.81 -22.67 -4.25
C LEU A 285 -25.96 -23.23 -2.84
N VAL A 286 -24.85 -23.34 -2.13
CA VAL A 286 -24.79 -23.87 -0.75
C VAL A 286 -24.30 -22.82 0.24
N GLU A 287 -24.63 -22.98 1.49
CA GLU A 287 -24.02 -22.18 2.54
C GLU A 287 -22.61 -22.68 2.85
N PRO A 288 -21.67 -21.83 3.24
CA PRO A 288 -20.41 -22.30 3.78
C PRO A 288 -20.62 -22.91 5.17
N LYS A 289 -19.74 -23.82 5.59
CA LYS A 289 -19.71 -24.35 6.97
C LYS A 289 -19.54 -23.24 8.01
N LYS A 290 -18.72 -22.21 7.68
CA LYS A 290 -18.49 -21.04 8.51
C LYS A 290 -18.53 -19.81 7.58
N PRO A 291 -19.49 -18.89 7.74
CA PRO A 291 -19.51 -17.65 6.98
C PRO A 291 -18.41 -16.70 7.44
N ILE A 292 -18.04 -15.75 6.59
CA ILE A 292 -17.13 -14.65 6.93
C ILE A 292 -17.96 -13.57 7.61
N VAL A 293 -17.81 -13.43 8.93
CA VAL A 293 -18.58 -12.46 9.73
C VAL A 293 -17.71 -11.24 10.02
N TRP A 294 -18.24 -10.05 9.76
CA TRP A 294 -17.61 -8.77 10.09
C TRP A 294 -18.37 -8.02 11.16
N TYR A 295 -17.65 -7.40 12.08
CA TYR A 295 -18.20 -6.58 13.16
C TYR A 295 -17.82 -5.12 12.96
N ILE A 296 -18.85 -4.25 12.89
CA ILE A 296 -18.69 -2.80 12.82
C ILE A 296 -18.50 -2.25 14.23
N ASP A 297 -17.49 -1.45 14.43
CA ASP A 297 -17.20 -0.74 15.67
C ASP A 297 -18.40 0.10 16.10
N PRO A 298 -18.94 -0.02 17.34
CA PRO A 298 -20.03 0.80 17.83
C PRO A 298 -19.67 2.29 17.91
N ALA A 299 -18.41 2.67 17.85
CA ALA A 299 -17.97 4.07 17.69
C ALA A 299 -18.28 4.66 16.30
N THR A 300 -18.71 3.84 15.32
CA THR A 300 -19.11 4.30 14.01
C THR A 300 -20.39 5.14 14.09
N PRO A 301 -20.45 6.38 13.56
CA PRO A 301 -21.67 7.16 13.54
C PRO A 301 -22.84 6.38 12.92
N GLU A 302 -23.99 6.37 13.59
CA GLU A 302 -25.14 5.55 13.21
C GLU A 302 -25.55 5.73 11.73
N LYS A 303 -25.46 6.96 11.20
CA LYS A 303 -25.80 7.27 9.83
C LYS A 303 -24.90 6.57 8.79
N TRP A 304 -23.69 6.13 9.16
CA TRP A 304 -22.77 5.41 8.26
C TRP A 304 -22.89 3.90 8.31
N ILE A 305 -23.51 3.35 9.37
CA ILE A 305 -23.65 1.89 9.54
C ILE A 305 -24.36 1.21 8.36
N PRO A 306 -25.47 1.73 7.81
CA PRO A 306 -26.12 1.13 6.64
C PRO A 306 -25.20 1.06 5.42
N TYR A 307 -24.40 2.09 5.17
CA TYR A 307 -23.47 2.16 4.05
C TYR A 307 -22.29 1.19 4.23
N PHE A 308 -21.78 1.03 5.45
CA PHE A 308 -20.74 0.05 5.75
C PHE A 308 -21.24 -1.37 5.54
N LYS A 309 -22.45 -1.68 5.99
CA LYS A 309 -23.08 -2.98 5.71
C LYS A 309 -23.25 -3.22 4.21
N ALA A 310 -23.76 -2.24 3.49
CA ALA A 310 -23.95 -2.33 2.04
C ALA A 310 -22.64 -2.57 1.29
N GLY A 311 -21.55 -1.88 1.68
CA GLY A 311 -20.24 -2.04 1.06
C GLY A 311 -19.65 -3.45 1.22
N ILE A 312 -19.88 -4.12 2.35
CA ILE A 312 -19.49 -5.53 2.53
C ILE A 312 -20.42 -6.45 1.73
N MET A 313 -21.74 -6.24 1.83
CA MET A 313 -22.74 -7.14 1.22
C MET A 313 -22.78 -7.05 -0.30
N GLU A 314 -22.20 -6.01 -0.91
CA GLU A 314 -22.03 -5.90 -2.36
C GLU A 314 -21.26 -7.10 -2.96
N TRP A 315 -20.41 -7.75 -2.17
CA TRP A 315 -19.63 -8.91 -2.59
C TRP A 315 -20.39 -10.24 -2.60
N ASP A 316 -21.62 -10.29 -2.10
CA ASP A 316 -22.41 -11.54 -2.02
C ASP A 316 -22.63 -12.17 -3.41
N ASP A 317 -22.85 -11.35 -4.46
CA ASP A 317 -23.02 -11.83 -5.82
C ASP A 317 -21.73 -12.47 -6.37
N ALA A 318 -20.55 -11.96 -6.03
CA ALA A 318 -19.29 -12.57 -6.39
C ALA A 318 -19.11 -13.95 -5.71
N PHE A 319 -19.53 -14.08 -4.45
CA PHE A 319 -19.54 -15.38 -3.77
C PHE A 319 -20.59 -16.35 -4.32
N ARG A 320 -21.74 -15.87 -4.83
CA ARG A 320 -22.71 -16.70 -5.56
C ARG A 320 -22.10 -17.32 -6.80
N GLN A 321 -21.26 -16.57 -7.54
CA GLN A 321 -20.50 -17.13 -8.67
C GLN A 321 -19.48 -18.19 -8.22
N ALA A 322 -18.94 -18.08 -7.01
CA ALA A 322 -18.10 -19.10 -6.42
C ALA A 322 -18.89 -20.34 -5.92
N GLY A 323 -20.24 -20.30 -5.94
CA GLY A 323 -21.13 -21.39 -5.55
C GLY A 323 -21.66 -21.29 -4.13
N PHE A 324 -21.50 -20.15 -3.46
CA PHE A 324 -21.98 -19.93 -2.10
C PHE A 324 -23.14 -18.95 -2.05
N ARG A 325 -24.07 -19.19 -1.13
CA ARG A 325 -25.04 -18.22 -0.64
C ARG A 325 -24.73 -17.93 0.83
N ASN A 326 -25.07 -16.73 1.31
CA ASN A 326 -24.84 -16.35 2.69
C ASN A 326 -23.37 -16.53 3.14
N ALA A 327 -22.43 -16.24 2.20
CA ALA A 327 -21.00 -16.34 2.50
C ALA A 327 -20.52 -15.23 3.45
N LEU A 328 -21.21 -14.08 3.45
CA LEU A 328 -20.91 -12.90 4.23
C LEU A 328 -22.01 -12.63 5.24
N ASP A 329 -21.62 -12.09 6.40
CA ASP A 329 -22.55 -11.54 7.41
C ASP A 329 -21.90 -10.29 8.05
N VAL A 330 -22.73 -9.28 8.36
CA VAL A 330 -22.25 -8.01 8.92
C VAL A 330 -23.11 -7.59 10.10
N ARG A 331 -22.47 -7.45 11.25
CA ARG A 331 -23.09 -7.11 12.52
C ARG A 331 -22.49 -5.83 13.08
N VAL A 332 -23.23 -5.13 13.93
CA VAL A 332 -22.64 -4.13 14.83
C VAL A 332 -22.09 -4.91 16.03
N ALA A 333 -20.86 -4.59 16.41
CA ALA A 333 -20.28 -5.21 17.60
C ALA A 333 -21.06 -4.80 18.85
N PRO A 334 -21.21 -5.71 19.84
CA PRO A 334 -21.78 -5.34 21.12
C PRO A 334 -20.86 -4.32 21.81
N THR A 335 -21.46 -3.47 22.62
CA THR A 335 -20.75 -2.61 23.57
C THR A 335 -20.23 -3.43 24.76
N GLU A 336 -19.29 -2.90 25.51
CA GLU A 336 -18.75 -3.55 26.71
C GLU A 336 -19.84 -3.83 27.76
N ASP A 337 -20.88 -2.96 27.83
CA ASP A 337 -22.03 -3.16 28.73
C ASP A 337 -22.97 -4.30 28.28
N GLU A 338 -23.04 -4.56 26.96
CA GLU A 338 -23.87 -5.62 26.37
C GLU A 338 -23.20 -7.00 26.42
N ASP A 339 -21.90 -7.03 26.19
CA ASP A 339 -21.05 -8.24 26.21
C ASP A 339 -19.64 -7.90 26.70
N PRO A 340 -19.36 -8.04 28.00
CA PRO A 340 -18.03 -7.77 28.56
C PRO A 340 -16.91 -8.68 28.05
N GLU A 341 -17.28 -9.84 27.48
CA GLU A 341 -16.33 -10.80 26.91
C GLU A 341 -15.94 -10.47 25.45
N PHE A 342 -16.68 -9.57 24.78
CA PHE A 342 -16.39 -9.16 23.42
C PHE A 342 -15.30 -8.09 23.38
N SER A 343 -14.34 -8.22 22.46
CA SER A 343 -13.38 -7.15 22.16
C SER A 343 -13.15 -7.02 20.66
N LEU A 344 -13.17 -5.80 20.14
CA LEU A 344 -12.78 -5.50 18.78
C LEU A 344 -11.30 -5.81 18.46
N LEU A 345 -10.49 -6.04 19.49
CA LEU A 345 -9.09 -6.43 19.36
C LEU A 345 -8.89 -7.94 19.41
N ASP A 346 -9.93 -8.69 19.80
CA ASP A 346 -9.92 -10.14 19.84
C ASP A 346 -9.72 -10.74 18.46
N ALA A 347 -8.75 -11.64 18.37
CA ALA A 347 -8.33 -12.24 17.12
C ALA A 347 -9.36 -13.19 16.48
N ARG A 348 -10.41 -13.56 17.19
CA ARG A 348 -11.51 -14.38 16.64
C ARG A 348 -12.41 -13.63 15.67
N PHE A 349 -12.39 -12.27 15.66
CA PHE A 349 -13.36 -11.45 14.95
C PHE A 349 -12.73 -10.62 13.85
N ASN A 350 -13.34 -10.61 12.66
CA ASN A 350 -13.04 -9.61 11.65
C ASN A 350 -13.74 -8.31 12.03
N VAL A 351 -13.02 -7.18 11.98
CA VAL A 351 -13.53 -5.91 12.52
C VAL A 351 -13.33 -4.74 11.58
N ILE A 352 -14.33 -3.86 11.54
CA ILE A 352 -14.24 -2.53 10.95
C ILE A 352 -14.12 -1.54 12.09
N ARG A 353 -12.93 -0.97 12.27
CA ARG A 353 -12.68 0.05 13.30
C ARG A 353 -13.00 1.43 12.75
N TYR A 354 -13.65 2.25 13.57
CA TYR A 354 -13.81 3.67 13.29
C TYR A 354 -12.79 4.48 14.10
N VAL A 355 -11.88 5.19 13.41
CA VAL A 355 -10.71 5.80 14.04
C VAL A 355 -10.79 7.32 13.92
N ALA A 356 -10.95 8.01 15.06
CA ALA A 356 -11.06 9.47 15.10
C ALA A 356 -9.66 10.12 15.11
N THR A 357 -9.07 10.26 13.94
CA THR A 357 -7.79 10.96 13.71
C THR A 357 -7.87 11.81 12.45
N PRO A 358 -6.96 12.79 12.26
CA PRO A 358 -6.91 13.59 11.04
C PRO A 358 -6.37 12.83 9.82
N VAL A 359 -6.08 11.54 9.93
CA VAL A 359 -5.64 10.71 8.81
C VAL A 359 -6.78 10.59 7.80
N ARG A 360 -6.50 10.93 6.54
CA ARG A 360 -7.47 10.97 5.44
C ARG A 360 -7.37 9.71 4.60
N SER A 361 -7.62 8.55 5.21
CA SER A 361 -7.43 7.25 4.55
C SER A 361 -8.41 6.21 5.07
N ALA A 362 -8.40 5.05 4.45
CA ALA A 362 -8.84 3.77 4.97
C ALA A 362 -7.76 2.73 4.68
N ASN A 363 -7.76 1.65 5.41
CA ASN A 363 -6.92 0.50 5.10
C ASN A 363 -7.57 -0.80 5.59
N ALA A 364 -7.32 -1.89 4.88
CA ALA A 364 -7.71 -3.21 5.31
C ALA A 364 -6.75 -4.30 4.84
N GLY A 365 -6.93 -5.49 5.37
CA GLY A 365 -6.21 -6.69 4.94
C GLY A 365 -6.58 -7.93 5.75
N GLY A 366 -6.13 -9.07 5.27
CA GLY A 366 -5.95 -10.26 6.08
C GLY A 366 -4.85 -9.97 7.09
N ASP A 367 -5.26 -9.81 8.33
CA ASP A 367 -4.43 -9.29 9.40
C ASP A 367 -3.61 -10.38 10.08
N VAL A 368 -4.28 -11.52 10.33
CA VAL A 368 -3.66 -12.75 10.78
C VAL A 368 -3.80 -13.79 9.67
N VAL A 369 -2.68 -14.26 9.17
CA VAL A 369 -2.62 -15.22 8.07
C VAL A 369 -1.79 -16.42 8.48
N ASP A 370 -2.31 -17.62 8.25
CA ASP A 370 -1.58 -18.86 8.43
C ASP A 370 -0.49 -18.97 7.34
N PRO A 371 0.80 -18.94 7.70
CA PRO A 371 1.88 -18.96 6.71
C PRO A 371 2.01 -20.31 5.99
N ARG A 372 1.35 -21.37 6.49
CA ARG A 372 1.37 -22.72 5.89
C ARG A 372 0.45 -22.83 4.67
N SER A 373 -0.63 -22.02 4.63
CA SER A 373 -1.69 -22.19 3.65
C SER A 373 -2.15 -20.90 2.98
N GLY A 374 -1.83 -19.73 3.56
CA GLY A 374 -2.41 -18.45 3.17
C GLY A 374 -3.82 -18.22 3.71
N GLU A 375 -4.32 -19.08 4.63
CA GLU A 375 -5.64 -18.87 5.25
C GLU A 375 -5.67 -17.57 6.05
N VAL A 376 -6.64 -16.72 5.75
CA VAL A 376 -6.93 -15.52 6.54
C VAL A 376 -7.74 -15.97 7.77
N ILE A 377 -7.12 -15.89 8.93
CA ILE A 377 -7.75 -16.20 10.23
C ILE A 377 -8.56 -15.00 10.71
N ARG A 378 -8.02 -13.80 10.52
CA ARG A 378 -8.65 -12.56 10.89
C ARG A 378 -8.43 -11.48 9.84
N GLY A 379 -9.50 -10.74 9.51
CA GLY A 379 -9.45 -9.50 8.75
C GLY A 379 -9.59 -8.27 9.64
N HIS A 380 -9.02 -7.16 9.20
CA HIS A 380 -9.10 -5.89 9.90
C HIS A 380 -9.25 -4.75 8.90
N MET A 381 -10.12 -3.79 9.21
CA MET A 381 -10.35 -2.58 8.42
C MET A 381 -10.37 -1.37 9.34
N ASN A 382 -9.61 -0.33 9.02
CA ASN A 382 -9.67 0.96 9.67
C ASN A 382 -10.32 1.99 8.75
N MET A 383 -11.37 2.63 9.25
CA MET A 383 -12.05 3.76 8.62
C MET A 383 -11.71 5.02 9.42
N TYR A 384 -10.82 5.84 8.89
CA TYR A 384 -10.41 7.08 9.58
C TYR A 384 -11.41 8.20 9.32
N HIS A 385 -11.75 8.96 10.36
CA HIS A 385 -12.73 10.05 10.29
C HIS A 385 -12.40 11.10 9.21
N GLY A 386 -11.10 11.45 9.09
CA GLY A 386 -10.64 12.40 8.08
C GLY A 386 -10.79 11.94 6.61
N LEU A 387 -11.18 10.68 6.37
CA LEU A 387 -11.44 10.17 5.03
C LEU A 387 -12.56 10.93 4.33
N ALA A 388 -13.61 11.33 5.04
CA ALA A 388 -14.75 12.08 4.50
C ALA A 388 -14.30 13.36 3.79
N GLU A 389 -13.35 14.08 4.37
CA GLU A 389 -12.75 15.27 3.78
C GLU A 389 -12.07 14.99 2.45
N ARG A 390 -11.29 13.91 2.37
CA ARG A 390 -10.63 13.50 1.12
C ARG A 390 -11.63 13.10 0.03
N LEU A 391 -12.70 12.38 0.38
CA LEU A 391 -13.74 11.99 -0.57
C LEU A 391 -14.43 13.22 -1.15
N ARG A 392 -14.74 14.22 -0.33
CA ARG A 392 -15.29 15.50 -0.76
C ARG A 392 -14.36 16.20 -1.76
N TRP A 393 -13.05 16.29 -1.47
CA TRP A 393 -12.09 16.91 -2.39
C TRP A 393 -12.06 16.22 -3.76
N TRP A 394 -12.09 14.89 -3.79
CA TRP A 394 -12.13 14.18 -5.07
C TRP A 394 -13.44 14.39 -5.82
N LEU A 395 -14.57 14.43 -5.13
CA LEU A 395 -15.87 14.70 -5.75
C LEU A 395 -15.91 16.09 -6.36
N VAL A 396 -15.46 17.10 -5.65
CA VAL A 396 -15.39 18.48 -6.17
C VAL A 396 -14.45 18.58 -7.37
N SER A 397 -13.24 18.03 -7.29
CA SER A 397 -12.26 18.16 -8.38
C SER A 397 -12.58 17.33 -9.62
N GLN A 398 -13.22 16.16 -9.47
CA GLN A 398 -13.40 15.19 -10.55
C GLN A 398 -14.84 15.10 -11.07
N VAL A 399 -15.84 15.43 -10.25
CA VAL A 399 -17.26 15.19 -10.57
C VAL A 399 -18.08 16.45 -10.64
N ALA A 400 -17.78 17.48 -9.84
CA ALA A 400 -18.62 18.68 -9.69
C ALA A 400 -18.93 19.40 -11.01
N THR A 401 -18.00 19.40 -11.94
CA THR A 401 -18.22 20.01 -13.28
C THR A 401 -19.33 19.31 -14.06
N ALA A 402 -19.42 17.98 -13.94
CA ALA A 402 -20.43 17.19 -14.64
C ALA A 402 -21.73 17.03 -13.83
N ASN A 403 -21.67 17.13 -12.49
CA ASN A 403 -22.80 16.92 -11.59
C ASN A 403 -22.90 18.05 -10.56
N PRO A 404 -23.88 18.94 -10.67
CA PRO A 404 -24.06 20.11 -9.78
C PRO A 404 -24.25 19.78 -8.29
N ASN A 405 -24.67 18.56 -7.93
CA ASN A 405 -24.82 18.18 -6.53
C ASN A 405 -23.50 18.22 -5.75
N PHE A 406 -22.37 18.16 -6.44
CA PHE A 406 -21.02 18.23 -5.85
C PHE A 406 -20.37 19.63 -5.94
N GLN A 407 -21.09 20.64 -6.41
CA GLN A 407 -20.65 22.05 -6.41
C GLN A 407 -20.85 22.68 -5.04
N THR A 408 -20.33 22.03 -4.00
CA THR A 408 -20.53 22.44 -2.60
C THR A 408 -19.40 21.90 -1.73
N ASN A 409 -19.15 22.59 -0.63
CA ASN A 409 -18.26 22.08 0.43
C ASN A 409 -18.98 21.20 1.46
N GLU A 410 -20.31 21.15 1.44
CA GLU A 410 -21.10 20.32 2.35
C GLU A 410 -21.95 19.32 1.55
N LEU A 411 -21.43 18.08 1.48
CA LEU A 411 -22.14 16.98 0.80
C LEU A 411 -23.34 16.52 1.62
N SER A 412 -24.37 16.03 0.94
CA SER A 412 -25.46 15.32 1.61
C SER A 412 -24.96 14.06 2.31
N ASP A 413 -25.66 13.64 3.38
CA ASP A 413 -25.35 12.36 4.04
C ASP A 413 -25.50 11.17 3.10
N GLU A 414 -26.35 11.25 2.08
CA GLU A 414 -26.52 10.23 1.06
C GLU A 414 -25.29 10.14 0.15
N ASP A 415 -24.85 11.27 -0.43
CA ASP A 415 -23.68 11.29 -1.32
C ASP A 415 -22.38 10.87 -0.61
N LEU A 416 -22.18 11.36 0.61
CA LEU A 416 -21.02 10.97 1.41
C LEU A 416 -21.11 9.52 1.88
N GLY A 417 -22.33 9.05 2.23
CA GLY A 417 -22.58 7.66 2.59
C GLY A 417 -22.24 6.69 1.46
N GLU A 418 -22.68 6.99 0.23
CA GLU A 418 -22.36 6.21 -0.96
C GLU A 418 -20.84 6.21 -1.27
N ALA A 419 -20.17 7.33 -1.07
CA ALA A 419 -18.72 7.40 -1.20
C ALA A 419 -18.00 6.52 -0.16
N LEU A 420 -18.49 6.50 1.09
CA LEU A 420 -17.98 5.64 2.16
C LEU A 420 -18.30 4.16 1.91
N ARG A 421 -19.51 3.82 1.42
CA ARG A 421 -19.90 2.47 1.00
C ARG A 421 -18.88 1.87 0.05
N TYR A 422 -18.52 2.63 -0.98
CA TYR A 422 -17.54 2.16 -1.95
C TYR A 422 -16.15 1.96 -1.33
N VAL A 423 -15.72 2.85 -0.43
CA VAL A 423 -14.42 2.64 0.24
C VAL A 423 -14.45 1.36 1.07
N VAL A 424 -15.54 1.09 1.80
CA VAL A 424 -15.70 -0.17 2.54
C VAL A 424 -15.66 -1.37 1.60
N SER A 425 -16.33 -1.31 0.44
CA SER A 425 -16.28 -2.34 -0.59
C SER A 425 -14.86 -2.56 -1.13
N HIS A 426 -14.12 -1.48 -1.37
CA HIS A 426 -12.70 -1.52 -1.77
C HIS A 426 -11.81 -2.20 -0.70
N GLU A 427 -11.96 -1.78 0.56
CA GLU A 427 -11.17 -2.34 1.66
C GLU A 427 -11.55 -3.81 1.93
N MET A 428 -12.81 -4.19 1.71
CA MET A 428 -13.24 -5.59 1.79
C MET A 428 -12.51 -6.48 0.80
N ALA A 429 -12.26 -5.99 -0.43
CA ALA A 429 -11.47 -6.72 -1.41
C ALA A 429 -10.06 -7.06 -0.88
N HIS A 430 -9.40 -6.09 -0.23
CA HIS A 430 -8.09 -6.33 0.38
C HIS A 430 -8.13 -7.37 1.49
N ALA A 431 -9.17 -7.34 2.31
CA ALA A 431 -9.36 -8.35 3.36
C ALA A 431 -9.59 -9.75 2.78
N MET A 432 -10.19 -9.85 1.59
CA MET A 432 -10.39 -11.11 0.87
C MET A 432 -9.16 -11.56 0.06
N GLY A 433 -8.06 -10.83 0.11
CA GLY A 433 -6.79 -11.17 -0.53
C GLY A 433 -6.55 -10.51 -1.89
N LEU A 434 -7.40 -9.61 -2.35
CA LEU A 434 -7.19 -8.89 -3.62
C LEU A 434 -6.30 -7.65 -3.40
N PRO A 435 -5.12 -7.54 -4.02
CA PRO A 435 -4.36 -6.30 -4.06
C PRO A 435 -4.97 -5.30 -5.03
N HIS A 436 -4.44 -4.10 -5.08
CA HIS A 436 -4.84 -3.14 -6.11
C HIS A 436 -4.63 -3.72 -7.53
N ASN A 437 -5.64 -3.53 -8.40
CA ASN A 437 -5.59 -3.88 -9.82
C ASN A 437 -5.82 -2.64 -10.68
N GLN A 438 -4.80 -1.82 -10.87
CA GLN A 438 -4.90 -0.61 -11.69
C GLN A 438 -5.22 -0.93 -13.14
N ARG A 439 -4.75 -2.06 -13.66
CA ARG A 439 -4.98 -2.46 -15.04
C ARG A 439 -6.47 -2.59 -15.39
N ALA A 440 -7.32 -2.96 -14.44
CA ALA A 440 -8.76 -3.07 -14.61
C ALA A 440 -9.48 -1.72 -14.85
N ASN A 441 -8.81 -0.60 -14.62
CA ASN A 441 -9.36 0.74 -14.90
C ASN A 441 -9.34 1.10 -16.39
N PHE A 442 -8.46 0.46 -17.15
CA PHE A 442 -8.10 0.85 -18.51
C PHE A 442 -8.70 -0.13 -19.54
N VAL A 443 -9.98 -0.45 -19.38
CA VAL A 443 -10.66 -1.47 -20.18
C VAL A 443 -11.91 -0.98 -20.87
N TYR A 444 -12.41 0.20 -20.51
CA TYR A 444 -13.63 0.76 -21.09
C TYR A 444 -13.31 2.01 -21.95
N PRO A 445 -13.91 2.15 -23.14
CA PRO A 445 -13.77 3.35 -23.96
C PRO A 445 -14.33 4.61 -23.27
N VAL A 446 -13.74 5.77 -23.57
CA VAL A 446 -14.19 7.06 -23.04
C VAL A 446 -15.67 7.30 -23.32
N GLU A 447 -16.15 6.98 -24.53
CA GLU A 447 -17.55 7.15 -24.93
C GLU A 447 -18.49 6.30 -24.06
N SER A 448 -18.09 5.09 -23.70
CA SER A 448 -18.85 4.22 -22.80
C SER A 448 -18.91 4.80 -21.39
N LEU A 449 -17.81 5.37 -20.90
CA LEU A 449 -17.75 6.01 -19.58
C LEU A 449 -18.55 7.32 -19.49
N ARG A 450 -18.98 7.87 -20.63
CA ARG A 450 -19.87 9.02 -20.75
C ARG A 450 -21.33 8.64 -20.99
N SER A 451 -21.65 7.35 -21.06
CA SER A 451 -23.04 6.83 -21.17
C SER A 451 -23.58 6.48 -19.78
N PRO A 452 -24.69 7.11 -19.34
CA PRO A 452 -25.35 6.76 -18.09
C PRO A 452 -25.74 5.28 -18.04
N GLU A 453 -26.31 4.74 -19.11
CA GLU A 453 -26.77 3.37 -19.16
C GLU A 453 -25.61 2.35 -19.02
N PHE A 454 -24.46 2.68 -19.64
CA PHE A 454 -23.28 1.82 -19.52
C PHE A 454 -22.71 1.85 -18.10
N VAL A 455 -22.59 3.07 -17.50
CA VAL A 455 -22.00 3.20 -16.16
C VAL A 455 -22.92 2.61 -15.10
N GLU A 456 -24.24 2.73 -15.25
CA GLU A 456 -25.21 2.06 -14.37
C GLU A 456 -25.07 0.53 -14.42
N GLU A 457 -24.87 -0.07 -15.59
CA GLU A 457 -24.73 -1.52 -15.75
C GLU A 457 -23.36 -2.03 -15.36
N MET A 458 -22.28 -1.37 -15.83
CA MET A 458 -20.91 -1.89 -15.79
C MET A 458 -20.02 -1.22 -14.74
N GLY A 459 -20.45 -0.11 -14.14
CA GLY A 459 -19.56 0.77 -13.39
C GLY A 459 -18.57 1.51 -14.31
N HIS A 460 -17.63 2.25 -13.73
CA HIS A 460 -16.60 2.97 -14.48
C HIS A 460 -15.23 2.28 -14.45
N SER A 461 -15.12 1.13 -13.82
CA SER A 461 -13.93 0.26 -13.77
C SER A 461 -14.36 -1.20 -13.70
N ALA A 462 -13.57 -2.10 -14.23
CA ALA A 462 -13.81 -3.53 -14.08
C ALA A 462 -13.44 -4.07 -12.69
N SER A 463 -12.88 -3.24 -11.81
CA SER A 463 -12.52 -3.62 -10.44
C SER A 463 -12.65 -2.47 -9.45
N SER A 464 -13.20 -2.78 -8.27
CA SER A 464 -13.26 -1.87 -7.12
C SER A 464 -11.87 -1.53 -6.58
N VAL A 465 -10.90 -2.44 -6.71
CA VAL A 465 -9.51 -2.21 -6.29
C VAL A 465 -8.64 -1.54 -7.34
N GLY A 466 -9.24 -1.01 -8.42
CA GLY A 466 -8.54 -0.25 -9.45
C GLY A 466 -8.03 1.11 -8.97
N ARG A 467 -8.64 1.72 -7.94
CA ARG A 467 -8.31 3.07 -7.45
C ARG A 467 -8.53 4.17 -8.49
N THR A 468 -9.58 4.08 -9.31
CA THR A 468 -9.95 5.14 -10.26
C THR A 468 -10.32 6.47 -9.58
N ARG A 469 -10.69 6.44 -8.30
CA ARG A 469 -11.40 7.50 -7.58
C ARG A 469 -12.79 7.71 -8.16
N TYR A 470 -12.98 8.68 -9.06
CA TYR A 470 -14.27 8.94 -9.70
C TYR A 470 -14.13 9.01 -11.24
N ASN A 471 -15.27 9.01 -11.92
CA ASN A 471 -15.34 9.09 -13.38
C ASN A 471 -15.13 10.54 -13.84
N TYR A 472 -13.88 10.96 -13.96
CA TYR A 472 -13.52 12.33 -14.36
C TYR A 472 -13.63 12.61 -15.87
N VAL A 473 -14.04 11.62 -16.68
CA VAL A 473 -14.28 11.85 -18.12
C VAL A 473 -15.70 12.32 -18.42
N ALA A 474 -16.64 12.13 -17.47
CA ALA A 474 -18.01 12.65 -17.60
C ALA A 474 -17.99 14.17 -17.78
N GLN A 475 -18.86 14.68 -18.68
CA GLN A 475 -18.94 16.09 -19.01
C GLN A 475 -20.33 16.65 -18.66
N PRO A 476 -20.48 17.97 -18.54
CA PRO A 476 -21.79 18.60 -18.34
C PRO A 476 -22.82 18.09 -19.36
N GLY A 477 -23.95 17.59 -18.88
CA GLY A 477 -25.05 17.10 -19.72
C GLY A 477 -24.99 15.61 -20.05
N ASP A 478 -23.91 14.90 -19.71
CA ASP A 478 -23.83 13.43 -19.89
C ASP A 478 -24.79 12.66 -18.96
N GLY A 479 -25.12 13.21 -17.81
CA GLY A 479 -26.05 12.60 -16.83
C GLY A 479 -25.51 11.35 -16.14
N VAL A 480 -24.20 11.14 -16.15
CA VAL A 480 -23.54 9.98 -15.55
C VAL A 480 -23.47 10.14 -14.03
N ALA A 481 -23.91 9.13 -13.31
CA ALA A 481 -23.81 9.09 -11.83
C ALA A 481 -22.36 8.81 -11.37
N PRO A 482 -21.94 9.36 -10.22
CA PRO A 482 -20.60 9.11 -9.67
C PRO A 482 -20.46 7.75 -9.00
N GLU A 483 -21.51 6.97 -8.96
CA GLU A 483 -21.58 5.69 -8.28
C GLU A 483 -20.50 4.71 -8.75
N ARG A 484 -19.97 3.98 -7.81
CA ARG A 484 -18.95 2.96 -8.03
C ARG A 484 -19.42 1.64 -7.44
N ARG A 485 -19.01 0.55 -8.07
CA ARG A 485 -19.40 -0.82 -7.71
C ARG A 485 -18.26 -1.80 -7.94
N ILE A 486 -18.40 -3.01 -7.44
CA ILE A 486 -17.54 -4.11 -7.83
C ILE A 486 -17.72 -4.37 -9.33
N GLY A 487 -16.67 -4.80 -10.00
CA GLY A 487 -16.67 -5.03 -11.43
C GLY A 487 -16.52 -6.49 -11.80
N LEU A 488 -16.63 -6.76 -13.12
CA LEU A 488 -16.56 -8.12 -13.66
C LEU A 488 -15.24 -8.85 -13.31
N TRP A 489 -14.15 -8.11 -13.18
CA TRP A 489 -12.88 -8.70 -12.76
C TRP A 489 -12.93 -9.14 -11.29
N ASP A 490 -13.53 -8.33 -10.41
CA ASP A 490 -13.70 -8.66 -9.00
C ASP A 490 -14.51 -9.95 -8.82
N GLU A 491 -15.64 -10.05 -9.50
CA GLU A 491 -16.50 -11.24 -9.49
C GLU A 491 -15.75 -12.49 -9.94
N PHE A 492 -14.99 -12.35 -11.03
CA PHE A 492 -14.14 -13.45 -11.52
C PHE A 492 -13.02 -13.79 -10.52
N ALA A 493 -12.35 -12.80 -9.94
CA ALA A 493 -11.26 -13.03 -9.00
C ALA A 493 -11.76 -13.79 -7.75
N ILE A 494 -12.91 -13.41 -7.20
CA ILE A 494 -13.53 -14.14 -6.08
C ILE A 494 -13.93 -15.56 -6.52
N MET A 495 -14.58 -15.73 -7.65
CA MET A 495 -14.92 -17.05 -8.17
C MET A 495 -13.66 -17.92 -8.33
N TRP A 496 -12.61 -17.40 -8.95
CA TRP A 496 -11.35 -18.11 -9.19
C TRP A 496 -10.61 -18.45 -7.89
N GLY A 497 -10.59 -17.52 -6.93
CA GLY A 497 -9.90 -17.70 -5.66
C GLY A 497 -10.63 -18.60 -4.66
N TYR A 498 -11.96 -18.56 -4.65
CA TYR A 498 -12.77 -19.18 -3.59
C TYR A 498 -13.59 -20.40 -4.00
N ARG A 499 -13.92 -20.58 -5.29
CA ARG A 499 -14.71 -21.72 -5.72
C ARG A 499 -13.97 -23.04 -5.45
N PRO A 500 -14.55 -23.95 -4.68
CA PRO A 500 -13.96 -25.28 -4.45
C PRO A 500 -13.81 -26.08 -5.74
N ILE A 501 -12.75 -26.89 -5.82
CA ILE A 501 -12.51 -27.84 -6.89
C ILE A 501 -12.52 -29.24 -6.25
N PRO A 502 -13.69 -29.90 -6.16
CA PRO A 502 -13.89 -31.06 -5.28
C PRO A 502 -13.01 -32.27 -5.58
N ASP A 503 -12.48 -32.37 -6.80
CA ASP A 503 -11.71 -33.54 -7.24
C ASP A 503 -10.19 -33.33 -7.12
N ALA A 504 -9.77 -32.14 -6.67
CA ALA A 504 -8.37 -31.82 -6.44
C ALA A 504 -8.00 -32.09 -4.97
N ALA A 505 -6.98 -32.92 -4.78
CA ALA A 505 -6.46 -33.26 -3.46
C ALA A 505 -5.19 -32.45 -3.09
N THR A 506 -4.61 -31.74 -4.05
CA THR A 506 -3.41 -30.92 -3.88
C THR A 506 -3.53 -29.59 -4.63
N PRO A 507 -2.74 -28.59 -4.30
CA PRO A 507 -2.72 -27.31 -5.01
C PRO A 507 -2.41 -27.46 -6.51
N GLU A 508 -1.53 -28.41 -6.87
CA GLU A 508 -1.18 -28.71 -8.27
C GLU A 508 -2.34 -29.36 -9.01
N GLY A 509 -3.14 -30.17 -8.32
CA GLY A 509 -4.34 -30.79 -8.89
C GLY A 509 -5.43 -29.78 -9.29
N GLU A 510 -5.42 -28.57 -8.73
CA GLU A 510 -6.31 -27.49 -9.12
C GLU A 510 -5.88 -26.80 -10.42
N PHE A 511 -4.61 -26.90 -10.82
CA PHE A 511 -4.01 -26.07 -11.88
C PHE A 511 -4.75 -26.14 -13.21
N GLU A 512 -5.10 -27.34 -13.69
CA GLU A 512 -5.76 -27.50 -14.99
C GLU A 512 -7.12 -26.76 -15.03
N THR A 513 -7.90 -26.88 -13.98
CA THR A 513 -9.20 -26.21 -13.87
C THR A 513 -9.04 -24.70 -13.74
N LEU A 514 -8.12 -24.24 -12.90
CA LEU A 514 -7.86 -22.80 -12.72
C LEU A 514 -7.33 -22.15 -13.99
N ASN A 515 -6.42 -22.81 -14.69
CA ASN A 515 -5.90 -22.32 -15.97
C ASN A 515 -6.98 -22.28 -17.06
N ARG A 516 -7.85 -23.29 -17.14
CA ARG A 516 -8.99 -23.29 -18.07
C ARG A 516 -9.92 -22.11 -17.82
N TRP A 517 -10.27 -21.80 -16.58
CA TRP A 517 -11.11 -20.63 -16.24
C TRP A 517 -10.48 -19.29 -16.67
N ILE A 518 -9.15 -19.19 -16.60
CA ILE A 518 -8.41 -18.02 -17.09
C ILE A 518 -8.51 -17.94 -18.62
N LEU A 519 -8.21 -19.05 -19.32
CA LEU A 519 -8.18 -19.08 -20.78
C LEU A 519 -9.55 -18.80 -21.41
N GLU A 520 -10.65 -19.20 -20.76
CA GLU A 520 -12.03 -18.90 -21.18
C GLU A 520 -12.35 -17.39 -21.19
N ARG A 521 -11.51 -16.58 -20.54
CA ARG A 521 -11.69 -15.12 -20.39
C ARG A 521 -10.54 -14.29 -20.96
N ALA A 522 -9.51 -14.95 -21.48
CA ALA A 522 -8.30 -14.29 -21.97
C ALA A 522 -8.57 -13.25 -23.09
N ASP A 523 -9.65 -13.43 -23.88
CA ASP A 523 -10.08 -12.52 -24.92
C ASP A 523 -10.94 -11.33 -24.42
N LYS A 524 -11.39 -11.36 -23.16
CA LYS A 524 -12.25 -10.30 -22.61
C LYS A 524 -11.44 -9.04 -22.26
N PRO A 525 -11.87 -7.84 -22.71
CA PRO A 525 -11.17 -6.59 -22.40
C PRO A 525 -11.04 -6.34 -20.90
N TRP A 526 -12.07 -6.66 -20.11
CA TRP A 526 -12.09 -6.49 -18.66
C TRP A 526 -11.22 -7.49 -17.90
N PHE A 527 -10.82 -8.60 -18.53
CA PHE A 527 -9.94 -9.57 -17.89
C PHE A 527 -8.48 -9.15 -18.00
N ARG A 528 -8.07 -8.24 -17.15
CA ARG A 528 -6.71 -7.75 -17.06
C ARG A 528 -6.34 -7.48 -15.59
N SER A 529 -5.12 -7.83 -15.23
CA SER A 529 -4.64 -7.63 -13.86
C SER A 529 -3.18 -7.16 -13.86
N ALA A 530 -2.93 -6.08 -13.16
CA ALA A 530 -1.60 -5.62 -12.79
C ALA A 530 -1.67 -4.56 -11.68
N THR A 531 -0.70 -4.58 -10.78
CA THR A 531 -0.56 -3.56 -9.73
C THR A 531 0.07 -2.27 -10.27
N ALA A 532 -0.09 -1.18 -9.53
CA ALA A 532 0.47 0.13 -9.87
C ALA A 532 2.00 0.12 -10.02
N GLN A 533 2.47 1.05 -10.82
CA GLN A 533 3.85 1.51 -10.86
C GLN A 533 3.95 2.87 -10.17
N PHE A 534 4.92 3.03 -9.29
CA PHE A 534 5.18 4.27 -8.57
C PHE A 534 6.66 4.64 -8.69
N GLY A 535 6.93 5.86 -9.12
CA GLY A 535 8.29 6.39 -9.29
C GLY A 535 8.70 6.50 -10.75
N MET A 536 9.36 7.59 -11.08
CA MET A 536 9.68 7.99 -12.47
C MET A 536 10.48 6.93 -13.24
N GLU A 537 11.32 6.16 -12.56
CA GLU A 537 12.14 5.13 -13.21
C GLU A 537 11.33 3.90 -13.65
N VAL A 538 10.23 3.63 -12.96
CA VAL A 538 9.41 2.43 -13.18
C VAL A 538 8.04 2.72 -13.82
N GLU A 539 7.76 3.97 -14.19
CA GLU A 539 6.55 4.38 -14.88
C GLU A 539 6.72 4.16 -16.39
N TRP A 540 6.37 2.99 -16.89
CA TRP A 540 6.46 2.69 -18.33
C TRP A 540 5.19 2.14 -18.95
N ASP A 541 4.17 1.75 -18.13
CA ASP A 541 2.90 1.24 -18.63
C ASP A 541 1.77 2.18 -18.21
N PRO A 542 1.19 2.96 -19.14
CA PRO A 542 0.09 3.88 -18.84
C PRO A 542 -1.11 3.19 -18.20
N TYR A 543 -1.31 1.89 -18.46
CA TYR A 543 -2.38 1.11 -17.88
C TYR A 543 -2.12 0.61 -16.47
N ARG A 544 -0.99 0.98 -15.87
CA ARG A 544 -0.64 0.66 -14.48
C ARG A 544 -0.52 1.92 -13.61
N MET A 545 -0.93 3.06 -14.13
CA MET A 545 -0.92 4.31 -13.38
C MET A 545 -2.10 4.37 -12.41
N THR A 546 -1.84 4.84 -11.19
CA THR A 546 -2.91 5.02 -10.20
C THR A 546 -3.85 6.15 -10.61
N GLU A 547 -5.14 6.02 -10.27
CA GLU A 547 -6.16 7.04 -10.50
C GLU A 547 -6.44 7.36 -11.98
N GLY A 548 -5.93 6.55 -12.90
CA GLY A 548 -6.28 6.64 -14.32
C GLY A 548 -7.55 5.86 -14.66
N ILE A 549 -8.14 6.15 -15.81
CA ILE A 549 -9.37 5.52 -16.30
C ILE A 549 -9.33 5.44 -17.83
N SER A 550 -10.13 4.53 -18.43
CA SER A 550 -10.32 4.36 -19.88
C SER A 550 -9.16 3.66 -20.61
N ASP A 551 -9.50 2.98 -21.68
CA ASP A 551 -8.55 2.35 -22.61
C ASP A 551 -7.71 3.36 -23.43
N ASP A 552 -8.05 4.65 -23.38
CA ASP A 552 -7.24 5.78 -23.86
C ASP A 552 -6.99 6.77 -22.72
N PRO A 553 -5.98 6.54 -21.84
CA PRO A 553 -5.70 7.42 -20.71
C PRO A 553 -5.31 8.86 -21.10
N ILE A 554 -4.81 9.11 -22.32
CA ILE A 554 -4.51 10.47 -22.79
C ILE A 554 -5.81 11.20 -23.13
N LEU A 555 -6.72 10.56 -23.84
CA LEU A 555 -8.03 11.14 -24.13
C LEU A 555 -8.85 11.35 -22.85
N ALA A 556 -8.77 10.41 -21.91
CA ALA A 556 -9.38 10.57 -20.59
C ALA A 556 -8.80 11.78 -19.83
N ALA A 557 -7.48 11.97 -19.86
CA ALA A 557 -6.83 13.13 -19.28
C ALA A 557 -7.24 14.45 -19.93
N GLU A 558 -7.51 14.47 -21.26
CA GLU A 558 -8.06 15.64 -21.96
C GLU A 558 -9.43 16.07 -21.40
N TYR A 559 -10.34 15.12 -21.19
CA TYR A 559 -11.63 15.39 -20.56
C TYR A 559 -11.47 15.82 -19.10
N GLY A 560 -10.56 15.14 -18.37
CA GLY A 560 -10.22 15.51 -17.00
C GLY A 560 -9.68 16.94 -16.89
N MET A 561 -8.81 17.37 -17.80
CA MET A 561 -8.29 18.75 -17.84
C MET A 561 -9.38 19.80 -18.12
N ARG A 562 -10.35 19.46 -18.99
CA ARG A 562 -11.51 20.38 -19.21
C ARG A 562 -12.30 20.57 -17.91
N ASN A 563 -12.63 19.48 -17.23
CA ASN A 563 -13.34 19.53 -15.96
C ASN A 563 -12.53 20.27 -14.88
N LEU A 564 -11.24 20.01 -14.78
CA LEU A 564 -10.36 20.59 -13.78
C LEU A 564 -10.22 22.13 -13.94
N ARG A 565 -10.14 22.61 -15.18
CA ARG A 565 -10.14 24.05 -15.47
C ARG A 565 -11.43 24.70 -14.97
N THR A 566 -12.57 24.15 -15.36
CA THR A 566 -13.88 24.66 -14.91
C THR A 566 -14.04 24.59 -13.39
N ALA A 567 -13.64 23.47 -12.78
CA ALA A 567 -13.71 23.31 -11.34
C ALA A 567 -12.83 24.34 -10.60
N THR A 568 -11.65 24.66 -11.13
CA THR A 568 -10.76 25.65 -10.50
C THR A 568 -11.28 27.08 -10.68
N GLU A 569 -11.82 27.42 -11.86
CA GLU A 569 -12.40 28.73 -12.13
C GLU A 569 -13.65 29.01 -11.27
N GLN A 570 -14.43 28.01 -10.93
CA GLN A 570 -15.65 28.10 -10.14
C GLN A 570 -15.45 27.80 -8.64
N LEU A 571 -14.24 27.47 -8.23
CA LEU A 571 -13.96 26.88 -6.92
C LEU A 571 -14.45 27.78 -5.77
N THR A 572 -14.18 29.07 -5.84
CA THR A 572 -14.61 30.05 -4.80
C THR A 572 -16.14 30.03 -4.60
N ASP A 573 -16.88 29.95 -5.68
CA ASP A 573 -18.36 29.97 -5.64
C ASP A 573 -18.95 28.63 -5.18
N TRP A 574 -18.18 27.54 -5.33
CA TRP A 574 -18.65 26.21 -4.96
C TRP A 574 -18.36 25.82 -3.50
N VAL A 575 -17.25 26.33 -2.95
CA VAL A 575 -16.74 25.80 -1.66
C VAL A 575 -16.75 26.80 -0.51
N LEU A 576 -17.14 28.06 -0.75
CA LEU A 576 -17.21 29.08 0.30
C LEU A 576 -18.60 29.69 0.40
N ASP A 577 -19.05 29.84 1.65
CA ASP A 577 -20.21 30.62 2.04
C ASP A 577 -19.80 31.95 2.73
N ASP A 578 -20.71 32.87 2.84
CA ASP A 578 -20.50 34.18 3.50
C ASP A 578 -20.10 33.97 4.99
N GLY A 579 -18.87 34.35 5.31
CA GLY A 579 -18.33 34.26 6.66
C GLY A 579 -17.30 33.15 6.87
N ASP A 580 -17.07 32.32 5.85
CA ASP A 580 -16.04 31.27 5.92
C ASP A 580 -14.63 31.87 5.88
N ASP A 581 -13.69 31.14 6.47
CA ASP A 581 -12.26 31.33 6.20
C ASP A 581 -11.87 30.68 4.86
N TYR A 582 -10.60 30.81 4.48
CA TYR A 582 -10.13 30.32 3.19
C TYR A 582 -9.49 28.93 3.23
N TYR A 583 -9.64 28.17 4.33
CA TYR A 583 -9.02 26.85 4.49
C TYR A 583 -9.48 25.84 3.43
N GLU A 584 -10.78 25.77 3.21
CA GLU A 584 -11.36 24.84 2.22
C GLU A 584 -10.98 25.25 0.79
N LEU A 585 -11.00 26.55 0.48
CA LEU A 585 -10.56 27.04 -0.83
C LEU A 585 -9.10 26.68 -1.11
N GLU A 586 -8.19 26.88 -0.15
CA GLU A 586 -6.79 26.50 -0.26
C GLU A 586 -6.64 24.99 -0.50
N THR A 587 -7.32 24.20 0.29
CA THR A 587 -7.23 22.74 0.24
C THR A 587 -7.71 22.19 -1.10
N HIS A 588 -8.85 22.64 -1.60
CA HIS A 588 -9.37 22.24 -2.90
C HIS A 588 -8.48 22.72 -4.05
N TYR A 589 -7.96 23.93 -3.97
CA TYR A 589 -7.02 24.44 -4.97
C TYR A 589 -5.76 23.57 -5.05
N LEU A 590 -5.16 23.20 -3.93
CA LEU A 590 -4.00 22.31 -3.87
C LEU A 590 -4.34 20.90 -4.39
N GLN A 591 -5.54 20.41 -4.11
CA GLN A 591 -6.03 19.12 -4.65
C GLN A 591 -6.16 19.19 -6.18
N ASN A 592 -6.66 20.31 -6.76
CA ASN A 592 -6.73 20.48 -8.20
C ASN A 592 -5.35 20.51 -8.87
N LEU A 593 -4.35 21.14 -8.24
CA LEU A 593 -2.97 21.07 -8.73
C LEU A 593 -2.39 19.66 -8.65
N THR A 594 -2.72 18.91 -7.60
CA THR A 594 -2.33 17.49 -7.47
C THR A 594 -2.95 16.66 -8.58
N GLN A 595 -4.21 16.89 -8.90
CA GLN A 595 -4.90 16.21 -9.99
C GLN A 595 -4.33 16.56 -11.37
N TRP A 596 -3.93 17.81 -11.59
CA TRP A 596 -3.20 18.24 -12.79
C TRP A 596 -1.89 17.44 -12.97
N ASN A 597 -1.07 17.30 -11.91
CA ASN A 597 0.14 16.49 -11.97
C ASN A 597 -0.18 15.01 -12.28
N ARG A 598 -1.29 14.47 -11.76
CA ARG A 598 -1.72 13.09 -12.03
C ARG A 598 -2.01 12.88 -13.53
N TYR A 599 -2.69 13.81 -14.21
CA TYR A 599 -2.93 13.72 -15.64
C TYR A 599 -1.62 13.83 -16.45
N ALA A 600 -0.67 14.64 -16.00
CA ALA A 600 0.66 14.71 -16.59
C ALA A 600 1.44 13.37 -16.46
N GLU A 601 1.31 12.71 -15.31
CA GLU A 601 1.90 11.36 -15.08
C GLU A 601 1.33 10.32 -16.03
N HIS A 602 0.00 10.29 -16.20
CA HIS A 602 -0.67 9.34 -17.09
C HIS A 602 -0.16 9.49 -18.54
N ALA A 603 -0.07 10.71 -19.02
CA ALA A 603 0.45 10.96 -20.36
C ALA A 603 1.96 10.62 -20.48
N ALA A 604 2.76 11.04 -19.49
CA ALA A 604 4.20 10.79 -19.52
C ALA A 604 4.55 9.30 -19.52
N ALA A 605 3.76 8.45 -18.85
CA ALA A 605 4.00 7.01 -18.80
C ALA A 605 3.99 6.35 -20.20
N ALA A 606 3.28 6.92 -21.18
CA ALA A 606 3.27 6.43 -22.56
C ALA A 606 4.59 6.66 -23.29
N ILE A 607 5.36 7.70 -22.95
CA ILE A 607 6.57 8.08 -23.66
C ILE A 607 7.70 7.12 -23.28
N GLY A 608 8.27 6.41 -24.26
CA GLY A 608 9.25 5.34 -24.02
C GLY A 608 8.66 4.20 -23.20
N GLY A 609 7.35 4.02 -23.28
CA GLY A 609 6.60 3.02 -22.51
C GLY A 609 6.36 1.72 -23.26
N SER A 610 5.81 0.74 -22.53
CA SER A 610 5.40 -0.56 -23.05
C SER A 610 4.09 -1.02 -22.42
N TRP A 611 3.18 -1.55 -23.22
CA TRP A 611 1.99 -2.25 -22.73
C TRP A 611 2.40 -3.56 -22.07
N THR A 612 1.87 -3.86 -20.89
CA THR A 612 2.11 -5.11 -20.18
C THR A 612 0.86 -5.99 -20.17
N HIS A 613 1.02 -7.25 -20.56
CA HIS A 613 -0.05 -8.24 -20.49
C HIS A 613 0.51 -9.59 -20.03
N HIS A 614 0.29 -9.93 -18.75
CA HIS A 614 0.75 -11.21 -18.19
C HIS A 614 0.18 -12.40 -18.96
N LYS A 615 1.05 -13.32 -19.34
CA LYS A 615 0.72 -14.53 -20.11
C LYS A 615 1.61 -15.67 -19.68
N ARG A 616 1.14 -16.89 -19.93
CA ARG A 616 1.97 -18.09 -19.82
C ARG A 616 2.40 -18.59 -21.19
N PHE A 617 3.45 -19.40 -21.23
CA PHE A 617 3.88 -20.06 -22.46
C PHE A 617 2.73 -20.84 -23.10
N GLY A 618 2.53 -20.68 -24.41
CA GLY A 618 1.40 -21.23 -25.17
C GLY A 618 0.24 -20.26 -25.40
N GLU A 619 0.19 -19.12 -24.71
CA GLU A 619 -0.74 -18.03 -25.02
C GLU A 619 -0.17 -17.13 -26.13
N PRO A 620 -1.03 -16.61 -27.04
CA PRO A 620 -0.55 -15.82 -28.18
C PRO A 620 -0.01 -14.44 -27.79
N GLY A 621 1.00 -13.97 -28.50
CA GLY A 621 1.59 -12.64 -28.40
C GLY A 621 2.57 -12.46 -27.22
N PRO A 622 3.32 -11.33 -27.19
CA PRO A 622 4.30 -11.04 -26.14
C PRO A 622 3.64 -10.60 -24.83
N VAL A 623 4.42 -10.61 -23.76
CA VAL A 623 4.04 -10.02 -22.45
C VAL A 623 4.23 -8.50 -22.48
N TYR A 624 5.31 -8.02 -23.11
CA TYR A 624 5.63 -6.61 -23.24
C TYR A 624 5.60 -6.18 -24.69
N THR A 625 4.89 -5.10 -24.98
CA THR A 625 4.78 -4.52 -26.34
C THR A 625 5.12 -3.04 -26.25
N PRO A 626 6.17 -2.56 -26.94
CA PRO A 626 6.46 -1.12 -27.01
C PRO A 626 5.24 -0.33 -27.49
N ILE A 627 5.02 0.84 -26.92
CA ILE A 627 3.90 1.71 -27.28
C ILE A 627 4.19 2.31 -28.67
N GLU A 628 3.16 2.36 -29.50
CA GLU A 628 3.22 2.88 -30.86
C GLU A 628 3.70 4.33 -30.88
N ALA A 629 4.56 4.69 -31.84
CA ALA A 629 5.19 6.01 -31.93
C ALA A 629 4.16 7.15 -32.00
N ASP A 630 3.03 6.95 -32.69
CA ASP A 630 1.97 7.97 -32.82
C ASP A 630 1.25 8.21 -31.49
N TYR A 631 1.05 7.17 -30.70
CA TYR A 631 0.48 7.32 -29.35
C TYR A 631 1.42 8.08 -28.41
N GLN A 632 2.73 7.82 -28.50
CA GLN A 632 3.73 8.56 -27.74
C GLN A 632 3.79 10.05 -28.16
N ARG A 633 3.64 10.35 -29.45
CA ARG A 633 3.53 11.75 -29.96
C ARG A 633 2.26 12.43 -29.46
N LYS A 634 1.14 11.72 -29.38
CA LYS A 634 -0.11 12.21 -28.75
C LYS A 634 0.12 12.57 -27.27
N ALA A 635 0.86 11.74 -26.52
CA ALA A 635 1.26 12.03 -25.15
C ALA A 635 2.12 13.29 -25.03
N MET A 636 3.11 13.46 -25.92
CA MET A 636 3.94 14.67 -25.97
C MET A 636 3.11 15.92 -26.26
N ALA A 637 2.14 15.85 -27.18
CA ALA A 637 1.24 16.97 -27.49
C ALA A 637 0.36 17.34 -26.27
N PHE A 638 -0.15 16.36 -25.54
CA PHE A 638 -0.89 16.60 -24.29
C PHE A 638 -0.01 17.33 -23.25
N ILE A 639 1.22 16.89 -23.05
CA ILE A 639 2.15 17.51 -22.11
C ILE A 639 2.49 18.95 -22.56
N ASP A 640 2.69 19.18 -23.85
CA ASP A 640 2.88 20.52 -24.37
C ASP A 640 1.71 21.43 -24.05
N GLU A 641 0.50 21.02 -24.39
CA GLU A 641 -0.68 21.88 -24.28
C GLU A 641 -1.09 22.15 -22.83
N HIS A 642 -1.03 21.13 -21.97
CA HIS A 642 -1.63 21.19 -20.63
C HIS A 642 -0.64 21.39 -19.49
N VAL A 643 0.65 21.14 -19.70
CA VAL A 643 1.64 21.16 -18.61
C VAL A 643 2.77 22.16 -18.86
N LEU A 644 3.32 22.21 -20.08
CA LEU A 644 4.46 23.05 -20.38
C LEU A 644 4.08 24.48 -20.77
N GLN A 645 2.78 24.78 -20.93
CA GLN A 645 2.29 26.16 -21.08
C GLN A 645 2.14 26.83 -19.71
N GLU A 646 1.93 28.14 -19.73
CA GLU A 646 1.51 28.89 -18.55
C GLU A 646 0.10 28.43 -18.13
N PRO A 647 -0.08 27.90 -16.91
CA PRO A 647 -1.38 27.36 -16.47
C PRO A 647 -2.32 28.50 -16.03
N ALA A 648 -2.77 29.33 -16.97
CA ALA A 648 -3.59 30.51 -16.69
C ALA A 648 -4.84 30.19 -15.84
N TRP A 649 -5.41 29.01 -16.02
CA TRP A 649 -6.56 28.50 -15.25
C TRP A 649 -6.28 28.34 -13.75
N ALA A 650 -5.01 28.15 -13.36
CA ALA A 650 -4.58 28.01 -11.97
C ALA A 650 -4.02 29.30 -11.37
N LEU A 651 -4.02 30.41 -12.13
CA LEU A 651 -3.36 31.67 -11.78
C LEU A 651 -4.33 32.81 -11.55
N ASP A 652 -5.57 32.51 -11.09
CA ASP A 652 -6.51 33.56 -10.70
C ASP A 652 -5.98 34.39 -9.54
N MET A 653 -5.72 35.68 -9.80
CA MET A 653 -5.10 36.57 -8.81
C MET A 653 -6.05 36.94 -7.68
N ASP A 654 -7.35 36.95 -7.92
CA ASP A 654 -8.31 37.25 -6.86
C ASP A 654 -8.44 36.08 -5.88
N MET A 655 -8.37 34.87 -6.37
CA MET A 655 -8.29 33.67 -5.55
C MET A 655 -6.93 33.60 -4.82
N LEU A 656 -5.80 33.68 -5.52
CA LEU A 656 -4.47 33.53 -4.93
C LEU A 656 -4.17 34.52 -3.82
N ARG A 657 -4.63 35.78 -3.97
CA ARG A 657 -4.46 36.80 -2.91
C ARG A 657 -5.25 36.55 -1.64
N ARG A 658 -6.26 35.70 -1.69
CA ARG A 658 -7.00 35.25 -0.51
C ARG A 658 -6.26 34.12 0.21
N LEU A 659 -5.51 33.30 -0.54
CA LEU A 659 -4.81 32.14 -0.02
C LEU A 659 -3.40 32.46 0.50
N GLU A 660 -2.66 33.34 -0.20
CA GLU A 660 -1.25 33.56 0.11
C GLU A 660 -0.75 34.95 -0.32
N HIS A 661 0.24 35.43 0.40
CA HIS A 661 0.91 36.69 0.03
C HIS A 661 2.03 36.48 -1.02
N ALA A 662 2.60 35.28 -1.10
CA ALA A 662 3.63 34.85 -2.05
C ALA A 662 3.74 33.32 -2.02
N GLY A 663 4.22 32.70 -3.11
CA GLY A 663 4.42 31.24 -3.17
C GLY A 663 3.92 30.60 -4.46
N ALA A 664 2.92 31.19 -5.14
CA ALA A 664 2.33 30.63 -6.35
C ALA A 664 3.37 30.33 -7.44
N VAL A 665 4.34 31.21 -7.65
CA VAL A 665 5.40 31.01 -8.66
C VAL A 665 6.21 29.75 -8.38
N GLU A 666 6.61 29.54 -7.13
CA GLU A 666 7.42 28.37 -6.75
C GLU A 666 6.59 27.09 -6.78
N ARG A 667 5.33 27.17 -6.40
CA ARG A 667 4.41 26.01 -6.45
C ARG A 667 4.19 25.53 -7.90
N ILE A 668 3.87 26.41 -8.82
CA ILE A 668 3.72 26.06 -10.24
C ILE A 668 5.06 25.55 -10.80
N ARG A 669 6.18 26.21 -10.46
CA ARG A 669 7.51 25.73 -10.85
C ARG A 669 7.72 24.27 -10.45
N ALA A 670 7.38 23.89 -9.22
CA ALA A 670 7.58 22.52 -8.74
C ALA A 670 6.81 21.49 -9.59
N TYR A 671 5.57 21.76 -9.97
CA TYR A 671 4.80 20.84 -10.83
C TYR A 671 5.37 20.76 -12.25
N GLN A 672 5.76 21.89 -12.83
CA GLN A 672 6.36 21.92 -14.18
C GLN A 672 7.75 21.24 -14.21
N GLU A 673 8.52 21.41 -13.15
CA GLU A 673 9.81 20.74 -12.97
C GLU A 673 9.66 19.22 -12.94
N LEU A 674 8.66 18.69 -12.23
CA LEU A 674 8.35 17.25 -12.22
C LEU A 674 8.06 16.73 -13.65
N ALA A 675 7.35 17.49 -14.48
CA ALA A 675 7.08 17.09 -15.85
C ALA A 675 8.36 17.06 -16.70
N VAL A 676 9.23 18.06 -16.55
CA VAL A 676 10.53 18.10 -17.23
C VAL A 676 11.42 16.93 -16.79
N GLN A 677 11.47 16.64 -15.50
CA GLN A 677 12.22 15.51 -14.95
C GLN A 677 11.71 14.17 -15.48
N ARG A 678 10.39 14.01 -15.65
CA ARG A 678 9.81 12.81 -16.28
C ARG A 678 10.20 12.69 -17.74
N LEU A 679 10.16 13.76 -18.52
CA LEU A 679 10.57 13.74 -19.92
C LEU A 679 12.07 13.43 -20.08
N LEU A 680 12.93 14.05 -19.28
CA LEU A 680 14.37 13.86 -19.28
C LEU A 680 14.81 12.81 -18.24
N ASN A 681 14.03 11.74 -18.07
CA ASN A 681 14.38 10.64 -17.15
C ASN A 681 15.31 9.65 -17.84
N HIS A 682 16.41 9.25 -17.18
CA HIS A 682 17.41 8.35 -17.75
C HIS A 682 16.86 6.95 -18.06
N ALA A 683 15.99 6.38 -17.21
CA ALA A 683 15.39 5.07 -17.45
C ALA A 683 14.43 5.10 -18.65
N ARG A 684 13.70 6.20 -18.84
CA ARG A 684 12.87 6.44 -20.03
C ARG A 684 13.72 6.52 -21.31
N LEU A 685 14.75 7.34 -21.30
CA LEU A 685 15.64 7.48 -22.44
C LEU A 685 16.33 6.15 -22.80
N ALA A 686 16.74 5.37 -21.81
CA ALA A 686 17.31 4.04 -22.03
C ALA A 686 16.31 3.09 -22.72
N ARG A 687 15.05 3.06 -22.28
CA ARG A 687 14.00 2.26 -22.95
C ARG A 687 13.75 2.72 -24.38
N MET A 688 13.75 4.04 -24.62
CA MET A 688 13.60 4.56 -25.99
C MET A 688 14.77 4.17 -26.89
N ILE A 689 16.01 4.19 -26.38
CA ILE A 689 17.20 3.71 -27.10
C ILE A 689 17.06 2.21 -27.41
N GLU A 690 16.59 1.42 -26.49
CA GLU A 690 16.33 -0.01 -26.70
C GLU A 690 15.24 -0.23 -27.74
N HIS A 691 14.12 0.52 -27.67
CA HIS A 691 13.02 0.45 -28.66
C HIS A 691 13.54 0.83 -30.06
N GLU A 692 14.39 1.85 -30.19
CA GLU A 692 15.02 2.23 -31.47
C GLU A 692 15.91 1.11 -32.00
N ALA A 693 16.71 0.48 -31.14
CA ALA A 693 17.57 -0.63 -31.53
C ALA A 693 16.84 -1.85 -32.09
N PHE A 694 15.61 -2.13 -31.55
CA PHE A 694 14.80 -3.27 -32.00
C PHE A 694 13.82 -2.95 -33.11
N LEU A 695 13.22 -1.75 -33.13
CA LEU A 695 12.14 -1.38 -34.05
C LEU A 695 12.59 -0.42 -35.17
N GLY A 696 13.77 0.18 -35.05
CA GLY A 696 14.29 1.14 -36.03
C GLY A 696 13.36 2.33 -36.25
N GLU A 697 12.94 2.55 -37.52
CA GLU A 697 12.07 3.68 -37.90
C GLU A 697 10.66 3.60 -37.39
N ASP A 698 10.18 2.44 -36.96
CA ASP A 698 8.84 2.25 -36.36
C ASP A 698 8.77 2.70 -34.88
N SER A 699 9.93 3.01 -34.28
CA SER A 699 9.98 3.53 -32.90
C SER A 699 9.81 5.05 -32.86
N TYR A 700 9.37 5.57 -31.71
CA TYR A 700 9.55 6.98 -31.37
C TYR A 700 10.97 7.18 -30.84
N ARG A 701 11.86 7.72 -31.68
CA ARG A 701 13.28 7.79 -31.37
C ARG A 701 13.57 8.79 -30.24
N PRO A 702 14.56 8.51 -29.38
CA PRO A 702 14.94 9.43 -28.32
C PRO A 702 15.40 10.79 -28.81
N ALA A 703 16.08 10.85 -29.96
CA ALA A 703 16.48 12.12 -30.60
C ALA A 703 15.24 12.98 -30.99
N ASP A 704 14.24 12.37 -31.65
CA ASP A 704 13.02 13.05 -32.07
C ASP A 704 12.21 13.57 -30.88
N MET A 705 12.14 12.78 -29.77
CA MET A 705 11.49 13.18 -28.53
C MET A 705 12.20 14.37 -27.88
N LEU A 706 13.53 14.33 -27.79
CA LEU A 706 14.33 15.42 -27.21
C LEU A 706 14.26 16.71 -28.06
N ASP A 707 14.26 16.58 -29.39
CA ASP A 707 14.06 17.73 -30.30
C ASP A 707 12.69 18.39 -30.07
N TYR A 708 11.63 17.57 -29.94
CA TYR A 708 10.28 18.06 -29.64
C TYR A 708 10.24 18.71 -28.27
N ALA A 709 10.80 18.09 -27.23
CA ALA A 709 10.85 18.64 -25.87
C ALA A 709 11.59 19.98 -25.82
N ARG A 710 12.77 20.10 -26.48
CA ARG A 710 13.49 21.37 -26.57
C ARG A 710 12.65 22.42 -27.28
N ALA A 711 12.09 22.09 -28.43
CA ALA A 711 11.28 23.04 -29.22
C ALA A 711 10.06 23.55 -28.46
N MET A 712 9.39 22.70 -27.64
CA MET A 712 8.25 23.10 -26.82
C MET A 712 8.67 24.00 -25.65
N ILE A 713 9.74 23.61 -24.94
CA ILE A 713 10.18 24.30 -23.72
C ILE A 713 10.80 25.67 -24.08
N TRP A 714 11.44 25.79 -25.24
CA TRP A 714 12.16 26.99 -25.68
C TRP A 714 11.52 27.70 -26.89
N ARG A 715 10.20 27.48 -27.14
CA ARG A 715 9.50 28.01 -28.31
C ARG A 715 9.64 29.53 -28.49
N GLU A 716 9.64 30.29 -27.38
CA GLU A 716 9.73 31.74 -27.40
C GLU A 716 11.06 32.24 -28.00
N VAL A 717 12.11 31.46 -27.87
CA VAL A 717 13.43 31.72 -28.45
C VAL A 717 13.35 31.74 -29.99
N LYS A 718 12.65 30.76 -30.58
CA LYS A 718 12.44 30.64 -32.01
C LYS A 718 11.46 31.68 -32.55
N ASP A 719 10.40 31.96 -31.79
CA ASP A 719 9.33 32.85 -32.20
C ASP A 719 9.65 34.34 -31.95
N GLY A 720 10.74 34.62 -31.24
CA GLY A 720 11.18 35.96 -30.89
C GLY A 720 10.25 36.68 -29.88
N HIS A 721 9.56 35.93 -29.06
CA HIS A 721 8.64 36.43 -28.05
C HIS A 721 9.31 36.66 -26.67
N SER A 722 8.70 37.52 -25.85
CA SER A 722 9.11 37.68 -24.47
C SER A 722 8.76 36.44 -23.66
N ILE A 723 9.66 36.05 -22.75
CA ILE A 723 9.52 34.83 -21.94
C ILE A 723 8.95 35.18 -20.55
N SER A 724 7.77 34.69 -20.22
CA SER A 724 7.12 34.93 -18.93
C SER A 724 7.92 34.30 -17.75
N THR A 725 7.62 34.72 -16.53
CA THR A 725 8.27 34.17 -15.32
C THR A 725 8.07 32.66 -15.22
N TRP A 726 6.89 32.16 -15.53
CA TRP A 726 6.54 30.73 -15.51
C TRP A 726 7.36 29.93 -16.50
N ARG A 727 7.49 30.43 -17.72
CA ARG A 727 8.27 29.82 -18.79
C ARG A 727 9.76 29.85 -18.49
N ARG A 728 10.29 30.96 -17.94
CA ARG A 728 11.70 31.02 -17.51
C ARG A 728 12.03 29.98 -16.45
N ASN A 729 11.12 29.71 -15.51
CA ASN A 729 11.33 28.70 -14.46
C ASN A 729 11.43 27.29 -15.07
N MET A 730 10.52 26.95 -15.98
CA MET A 730 10.54 25.66 -16.66
C MET A 730 11.79 25.50 -17.55
N GLN A 731 12.22 26.56 -18.24
CA GLN A 731 13.45 26.56 -19.03
C GLN A 731 14.71 26.33 -18.15
N ARG A 732 14.72 26.87 -16.92
CA ARG A 732 15.77 26.58 -15.94
C ARG A 732 15.74 25.11 -15.50
N ALA A 733 14.56 24.57 -15.21
CA ALA A 733 14.40 23.18 -14.84
C ALA A 733 14.93 22.22 -15.94
N TYR A 734 14.73 22.57 -17.22
CA TYR A 734 15.31 21.82 -18.34
C TYR A 734 16.84 21.82 -18.28
N LEU A 735 17.47 22.98 -18.07
CA LEU A 735 18.94 23.08 -17.99
C LEU A 735 19.49 22.35 -16.76
N GLU A 736 18.82 22.44 -15.62
CA GLU A 736 19.22 21.76 -14.38
C GLU A 736 19.12 20.23 -14.54
N GLN A 737 18.06 19.73 -15.14
CA GLN A 737 17.90 18.29 -15.38
C GLN A 737 18.92 17.77 -16.41
N ALA A 738 19.19 18.54 -17.47
CA ALA A 738 20.24 18.18 -18.43
C ALA A 738 21.63 18.16 -17.76
N HIS A 739 21.94 19.15 -16.91
CA HIS A 739 23.18 19.17 -16.12
C HIS A 739 23.29 17.95 -15.20
N PHE A 740 22.24 17.64 -14.45
CA PHE A 740 22.19 16.48 -13.57
C PHE A 740 22.50 15.18 -14.32
N LEU A 741 21.86 14.95 -15.47
CA LEU A 741 22.08 13.73 -16.28
C LEU A 741 23.48 13.66 -16.88
N LEU A 742 24.09 14.80 -17.20
CA LEU A 742 25.44 14.83 -17.77
C LEU A 742 26.54 14.61 -16.73
N HIS A 743 26.36 15.04 -15.47
CA HIS A 743 27.43 15.11 -14.48
C HIS A 743 27.18 14.36 -13.18
N GLU A 744 25.94 14.41 -12.65
CA GLU A 744 25.65 13.95 -11.30
C GLU A 744 24.97 12.57 -11.29
N ALA A 745 24.13 12.29 -12.29
CA ALA A 745 23.43 11.02 -12.36
C ALA A 745 24.43 9.86 -12.45
N GLN A 746 24.39 8.98 -11.46
CA GLN A 746 25.17 7.74 -11.40
C GLN A 746 24.43 6.65 -12.17
N SER A 747 25.14 5.53 -12.43
CA SER A 747 24.51 4.32 -12.95
C SER A 747 23.55 3.78 -11.90
N ASP A 748 22.27 3.69 -12.24
CA ASP A 748 21.31 2.95 -11.45
C ASP A 748 21.24 1.50 -11.93
N PRO A 749 21.13 0.52 -11.01
CA PRO A 749 20.82 -0.82 -11.43
C PRO A 749 19.46 -0.80 -12.13
N TRP A 750 19.43 -1.17 -13.41
CA TRP A 750 18.18 -1.46 -14.09
C TRP A 750 17.51 -2.63 -13.33
N GLN A 751 16.50 -2.32 -12.57
CA GLN A 751 15.65 -3.35 -12.00
C GLN A 751 14.56 -3.69 -13.01
N PRO A 752 14.62 -4.85 -13.68
CA PRO A 752 13.44 -5.33 -14.36
C PRO A 752 12.31 -5.40 -13.32
N PRO A 753 11.06 -5.23 -13.77
CA PRO A 753 9.93 -5.40 -12.87
C PRO A 753 10.13 -6.71 -12.13
N ALA A 754 9.97 -6.66 -10.82
CA ALA A 754 10.01 -7.84 -10.00
C ALA A 754 8.90 -8.78 -10.48
N SER A 755 9.22 -9.62 -11.46
CA SER A 755 8.55 -10.89 -11.55
C SER A 755 8.79 -11.53 -10.19
N GLY A 756 7.74 -11.87 -9.46
CA GLY A 756 7.80 -12.29 -8.05
C GLY A 756 8.66 -13.51 -7.72
N ASN A 757 9.70 -13.75 -8.49
CA ASN A 757 10.67 -14.78 -8.35
C ASN A 757 11.88 -14.21 -7.63
N LEU A 758 12.01 -14.55 -6.35
CA LEU A 758 13.26 -14.43 -5.62
C LEU A 758 14.38 -15.12 -6.44
N ARG A 759 15.17 -14.33 -7.14
CA ARG A 759 16.42 -14.83 -7.69
C ARG A 759 17.43 -14.82 -6.56
N VAL A 760 17.85 -15.99 -6.15
CA VAL A 760 19.06 -16.12 -5.35
C VAL A 760 20.21 -15.88 -6.31
N SER A 761 20.84 -14.70 -6.24
CA SER A 761 22.04 -14.43 -7.02
C SER A 761 23.16 -15.29 -6.44
N SER A 762 23.72 -16.19 -7.26
CA SER A 762 25.02 -16.79 -7.01
C SER A 762 26.08 -16.00 -7.80
N ASN A 763 27.33 -16.03 -7.35
CA ASN A 763 28.43 -15.39 -8.06
C ASN A 763 28.66 -15.98 -9.47
N ASP A 764 28.01 -17.10 -9.79
CA ASP A 764 28.12 -17.81 -11.06
C ASP A 764 26.94 -17.52 -12.01
N ASP A 765 25.90 -16.81 -11.56
CA ASP A 765 24.81 -16.41 -12.45
C ASP A 765 25.26 -15.26 -13.37
N PRO A 766 25.04 -15.38 -14.68
CA PRO A 766 25.29 -14.25 -15.57
C PRO A 766 24.42 -13.05 -15.12
N PRO A 767 24.94 -11.81 -15.20
CA PRO A 767 24.15 -10.65 -14.87
C PRO A 767 22.96 -10.57 -15.83
N LEU A 768 21.79 -10.89 -15.30
CA LEU A 768 20.51 -10.73 -16.03
C LEU A 768 20.03 -9.28 -16.04
N ASN A 769 20.62 -8.46 -15.16
CA ASN A 769 20.41 -7.03 -15.08
C ASN A 769 21.72 -6.35 -15.39
N ALA A 770 21.83 -5.79 -16.59
CA ALA A 770 22.87 -4.83 -16.85
C ALA A 770 22.55 -3.55 -16.06
N ASP A 771 23.49 -3.03 -15.30
CA ASP A 771 23.36 -1.68 -14.76
C ASP A 771 23.23 -0.70 -15.93
N LEU A 772 22.30 0.23 -15.82
CA LEU A 772 22.20 1.32 -16.79
C LEU A 772 23.38 2.27 -16.58
N HIS A 773 24.42 2.12 -17.35
CA HIS A 773 25.55 3.03 -17.34
C HIS A 773 25.25 4.27 -18.19
N ILE A 774 24.68 5.31 -17.60
CA ILE A 774 24.30 6.57 -18.27
C ILE A 774 25.51 7.15 -19.04
N SER A 775 26.70 7.05 -18.46
CA SER A 775 27.94 7.53 -19.07
C SER A 775 28.41 6.76 -20.30
N GLN A 776 27.94 5.53 -20.50
CA GLN A 776 28.30 4.64 -21.60
C GLN A 776 27.16 4.44 -22.61
N SER A 777 26.02 5.11 -22.38
CA SER A 777 24.85 5.08 -23.26
C SER A 777 24.82 6.33 -24.17
N ASP A 778 23.89 6.32 -25.12
CA ASP A 778 23.65 7.48 -26.01
C ASP A 778 22.95 8.65 -25.28
N ILE A 779 22.55 8.50 -24.04
CA ILE A 779 21.88 9.55 -23.27
C ILE A 779 22.70 10.83 -23.20
N ARG A 780 23.98 10.73 -22.81
CA ARG A 780 24.86 11.92 -22.70
C ARG A 780 25.19 12.56 -24.04
N PRO A 781 25.54 11.80 -25.12
CA PRO A 781 25.69 12.35 -26.46
C PRO A 781 24.46 13.12 -26.94
N LEU A 782 23.24 12.54 -26.79
CA LEU A 782 22.00 13.17 -27.20
C LEU A 782 21.75 14.48 -26.43
N LEU A 783 21.92 14.48 -25.11
CA LEU A 783 21.77 15.71 -24.33
C LEU A 783 22.78 16.80 -24.68
N ARG A 784 24.04 16.44 -24.94
CA ARG A 784 25.03 17.43 -25.40
C ARG A 784 24.66 18.03 -26.75
N ASP A 785 24.13 17.24 -27.66
CA ASP A 785 23.62 17.72 -28.93
C ASP A 785 22.46 18.71 -28.72
N GLN A 786 21.48 18.39 -27.92
CA GLN A 786 20.37 19.28 -27.58
C GLN A 786 20.83 20.61 -26.97
N LEU A 787 21.81 20.56 -26.06
CA LEU A 787 22.36 21.80 -25.48
C LEU A 787 23.14 22.65 -26.49
N ARG A 788 23.86 22.04 -27.45
CA ARG A 788 24.54 22.76 -28.52
C ARG A 788 23.55 23.41 -29.48
N LEU A 789 22.51 22.69 -29.90
CA LEU A 789 21.43 23.25 -30.71
C LEU A 789 20.77 24.44 -30.01
N LEU A 790 20.40 24.29 -28.75
CA LEU A 790 19.80 25.32 -27.93
C LEU A 790 20.73 26.55 -27.79
N HIS A 791 22.03 26.30 -27.57
CA HIS A 791 23.02 27.40 -27.49
C HIS A 791 22.96 28.28 -28.71
N GLY A 792 23.03 27.69 -29.94
CA GLY A 792 22.93 28.44 -31.19
C GLY A 792 21.59 29.17 -31.35
N GLU A 793 20.48 28.54 -31.01
CA GLU A 793 19.15 29.17 -31.05
C GLU A 793 19.05 30.42 -30.12
N ILE A 794 19.66 30.33 -28.92
CA ILE A 794 19.68 31.46 -27.97
C ILE A 794 20.60 32.57 -28.48
N GLU A 795 21.78 32.25 -29.03
CA GLU A 795 22.66 33.27 -29.63
C GLU A 795 21.96 34.06 -30.74
N ASP A 796 21.25 33.38 -31.65
CA ASP A 796 20.48 34.00 -32.73
C ASP A 796 19.35 34.87 -32.13
N ALA A 797 18.63 34.38 -31.10
CA ALA A 797 17.55 35.14 -30.44
C ALA A 797 18.05 36.43 -29.76
N LEU A 798 19.22 36.41 -29.15
CA LEU A 798 19.83 37.58 -28.51
C LEU A 798 20.19 38.71 -29.49
N THR A 799 20.27 38.43 -30.76
CA THR A 799 20.38 39.47 -31.80
C THR A 799 19.08 40.24 -32.02
N ASN A 800 17.92 39.69 -31.62
CA ASN A 800 16.62 40.31 -31.75
C ASN A 800 16.39 41.33 -30.61
N LYS A 801 16.21 42.58 -30.96
CA LYS A 801 16.01 43.71 -30.02
C LYS A 801 14.55 43.90 -29.56
N SER A 802 13.62 43.04 -29.99
CA SER A 802 12.20 43.20 -29.66
C SER A 802 11.83 42.58 -28.32
N ALA A 803 12.66 41.66 -27.75
CA ALA A 803 12.38 41.04 -26.49
C ALA A 803 12.59 41.96 -25.28
N ASP A 804 11.82 41.74 -24.20
CA ASP A 804 11.92 42.54 -22.99
C ASP A 804 13.27 42.30 -22.25
N ARG A 805 13.56 43.17 -21.26
CA ARG A 805 14.80 43.14 -20.52
C ARG A 805 15.00 41.82 -19.73
N MET A 806 13.92 41.27 -19.14
CA MET A 806 14.03 40.06 -18.35
C MET A 806 14.29 38.82 -19.22
N THR A 807 13.72 38.79 -20.40
CA THR A 807 14.01 37.77 -21.43
C THR A 807 15.46 37.80 -21.79
N HIS A 808 16.06 39.00 -22.10
CA HIS A 808 17.47 39.10 -22.39
C HIS A 808 18.38 38.64 -21.25
N ILE A 809 18.09 39.05 -20.03
CA ILE A 809 18.85 38.57 -18.84
C ILE A 809 18.78 37.06 -18.70
N HIS A 810 17.58 36.49 -18.86
CA HIS A 810 17.37 35.05 -18.77
C HIS A 810 18.13 34.28 -19.84
N LEU A 811 18.07 34.72 -21.09
CA LEU A 811 18.77 34.07 -22.19
C LEU A 811 20.31 34.16 -22.03
N GLN A 812 20.84 35.29 -21.54
CA GLN A 812 22.27 35.41 -21.22
C GLN A 812 22.69 34.46 -20.09
N ASP A 813 21.87 34.32 -19.02
CA ASP A 813 22.12 33.37 -17.95
C ASP A 813 22.04 31.93 -18.44
N ALA A 814 21.10 31.62 -19.35
CA ALA A 814 20.97 30.31 -19.98
C ALA A 814 22.23 29.92 -20.77
N LEU A 815 22.82 30.82 -21.55
CA LEU A 815 24.10 30.58 -22.22
C LEU A 815 25.23 30.27 -21.25
N VAL A 816 25.32 31.02 -20.14
CA VAL A 816 26.33 30.75 -19.11
C VAL A 816 26.17 29.34 -18.56
N ARG A 817 24.93 28.94 -18.17
CA ARG A 817 24.64 27.59 -17.67
C ARG A 817 24.93 26.49 -18.68
N ILE A 818 24.56 26.68 -19.96
CA ILE A 818 24.84 25.72 -21.02
C ILE A 818 26.36 25.54 -21.19
N ASN A 819 27.12 26.63 -21.21
CA ASN A 819 28.58 26.57 -21.36
C ASN A 819 29.23 25.85 -20.16
N GLN A 820 28.80 26.15 -18.91
CA GLN A 820 29.24 25.46 -17.70
C GLN A 820 28.89 23.97 -17.73
N THR A 821 27.77 23.61 -18.32
CA THR A 821 27.35 22.21 -18.46
C THR A 821 28.11 21.46 -19.54
N LEU A 822 28.46 22.12 -20.66
CA LEU A 822 29.21 21.49 -21.75
C LEU A 822 30.70 21.37 -21.47
N ASP A 823 31.27 22.37 -20.77
CA ASP A 823 32.70 22.46 -20.42
C ASP A 823 32.80 22.80 -18.90
N PRO A 824 32.63 21.82 -18.02
CA PRO A 824 32.55 22.00 -16.56
C PRO A 824 33.94 22.35 -15.93
#